data_abb5f511ea53053c1277a08745142666
#
_entry.id   abb5f511ea53053c1277a08745142666
#
_cell.length_a   1.000
_cell.length_b   1.000
_cell.length_c   1.000
_cell.angle_alpha   90.00
_cell.angle_beta   90.00
_cell.angle_gamma   90.00
#
_symmetry.space_group_name_H-M   'P 1'
#
loop_
_entity.id
_entity.type
_entity.pdbx_description
1 polymer ?
#
loop_
_entity_poly.entity_id
_entity_poly.type
_entity_poly.pdbx_seq_one_letter_code
_entity_poly.pdbx_strand_id
1 'polypeptide(L)'
;MGFINKIFGTHSQHELKRIKPIVDKILGMREQWVALSDEELQHKTVEFKERLAKGETLDDILPEAFATVREASRRVLGEEHYPVQLTGGIVLHQGRIAEMRTGEGKTNVAALPSYLNALAGEGVHVVTVNDYLAQRDAENEGKVHRFLGLTVGCVLNSMNNDERRAAYNCDITYVTNNELGFDYLRDNMVVYKEQLVMRGLHFAIIDEVDSILIDEARTPLIISGQSGKSTKLYEVCDILAKRLEKGEASAEFSKMNALMGEEITETGDFVVSEKDKTINLTERGVQKVEQFFHIDNLADAENLEIQHNMIMALKANYMMFRDQDYVVKDDEILIVDEFTGRIMPGRRYSDGLHQAIEAKEHVKVKRESKTLATITFQNFFNKFDKKCGMTGTALTEEREFRNIYGMDVVEIPTNKPIARIDHQDAVYKTKKEKYKAVCDEVEETYKKGQPVLVGTVNIDTSELLSGMLKRRGIPHNVLNAKYHELEAQIVAGAGVHGSVTIATNMAGRGTDIMLGGNSEYLAKQEMRKLGYSSELIEQATAFNETDNKEILDARKKFKELEEKHNSIIKEEKEKVIDAGGLKIIGTERHESRRIDNQLRGRSGRQGDRGESRFYIGLDDDLMKIFGGDKVTAVYNLLGADEDMPIESRMITKSVESAQRRVEGRNFSIRKNV
;
A
#
# COMPACT_ATOMS: atom_id res chain seq x y z
N MET A 1 -5.01 -3.75 30.76
CA MET A 1 -3.64 -3.79 30.21
C MET A 1 -2.80 -2.52 30.42
N GLY A 2 -3.39 -1.31 30.50
CA GLY A 2 -2.61 -0.06 30.60
C GLY A 2 -1.79 0.14 31.89
N PHE A 3 -2.21 -0.41 33.03
CA PHE A 3 -1.51 -0.21 34.31
C PHE A 3 -0.29 -1.12 34.46
N ILE A 4 -0.40 -2.36 34.01
CA ILE A 4 0.71 -3.33 34.05
C ILE A 4 1.84 -2.88 33.12
N ASN A 5 1.51 -2.38 31.92
CA ASN A 5 2.51 -1.87 30.98
C ASN A 5 3.22 -0.59 31.48
N LYS A 6 2.57 0.21 32.33
CA LYS A 6 3.22 1.38 32.95
C LYS A 6 4.28 0.99 33.99
N ILE A 7 4.13 -0.15 34.63
CA ILE A 7 5.07 -0.62 35.66
C ILE A 7 6.18 -1.47 35.08
N PHE A 8 5.85 -2.38 34.15
CA PHE A 8 6.80 -3.38 33.61
C PHE A 8 7.33 -3.05 32.22
N GLY A 9 6.82 -2.01 31.56
CA GLY A 9 7.17 -1.68 30.18
C GLY A 9 6.45 -2.53 29.14
N THR A 10 6.55 -2.11 27.87
CA THR A 10 5.98 -2.85 26.74
C THR A 10 6.95 -3.92 26.23
N HIS A 11 6.44 -4.88 25.44
CA HIS A 11 7.30 -5.84 24.74
C HIS A 11 8.40 -5.16 23.92
N SER A 12 8.05 -4.15 23.14
CA SER A 12 9.01 -3.38 22.35
C SER A 12 10.10 -2.71 23.21
N GLN A 13 9.74 -2.16 24.36
CA GLN A 13 10.72 -1.55 25.28
C GLN A 13 11.72 -2.56 25.82
N HIS A 14 11.30 -3.77 26.13
CA HIS A 14 12.21 -4.84 26.57
C HIS A 14 13.16 -5.28 25.44
N GLU A 15 12.63 -5.43 24.23
CA GLU A 15 13.44 -5.80 23.08
C GLU A 15 14.45 -4.70 22.69
N LEU A 16 14.06 -3.44 22.79
CA LEU A 16 14.96 -2.30 22.55
C LEU A 16 16.12 -2.28 23.58
N LYS A 17 15.86 -2.62 24.81
CA LYS A 17 16.93 -2.75 25.84
C LYS A 17 17.91 -3.86 25.51
N ARG A 18 17.46 -4.97 24.93
CA ARG A 18 18.35 -6.08 24.50
C ARG A 18 19.21 -5.70 23.32
N ILE A 19 18.69 -4.87 22.41
CA ILE A 19 19.37 -4.43 21.19
C ILE A 19 20.36 -3.29 21.46
N LYS A 20 20.08 -2.45 22.44
CA LYS A 20 20.88 -1.25 22.75
C LYS A 20 22.39 -1.50 22.87
N PRO A 21 22.88 -2.56 23.55
CA PRO A 21 24.32 -2.83 23.61
C PRO A 21 24.98 -3.02 22.25
N ILE A 22 24.28 -3.64 21.31
CA ILE A 22 24.78 -3.85 19.94
C ILE A 22 24.86 -2.51 19.20
N VAL A 23 23.85 -1.66 19.34
CA VAL A 23 23.84 -0.31 18.76
C VAL A 23 24.97 0.53 19.33
N ASP A 24 25.15 0.52 20.63
CA ASP A 24 26.26 1.25 21.31
C ASP A 24 27.64 0.80 20.81
N LYS A 25 27.82 -0.50 20.57
CA LYS A 25 29.04 -1.06 20.00
C LYS A 25 29.28 -0.54 18.58
N ILE A 26 28.25 -0.48 17.73
CA ILE A 26 28.33 0.06 16.37
C ILE A 26 28.69 1.53 16.40
N LEU A 27 28.04 2.32 17.25
CA LEU A 27 28.33 3.75 17.42
C LEU A 27 29.76 4.00 17.90
N GLY A 28 30.28 3.15 18.78
CA GLY A 28 31.67 3.22 19.28
C GLY A 28 32.74 2.94 18.22
N MET A 29 32.38 2.29 17.12
CA MET A 29 33.28 1.99 16.01
C MET A 29 33.42 3.16 15.01
N ARG A 30 32.63 4.20 15.12
CA ARG A 30 32.53 5.26 14.10
C ARG A 30 33.87 5.88 13.76
N GLU A 31 34.64 6.32 14.75
CA GLU A 31 35.94 7.00 14.54
C GLU A 31 36.94 6.11 13.79
N GLN A 32 36.99 4.84 14.14
CA GLN A 32 37.87 3.86 13.51
C GLN A 32 37.49 3.64 12.05
N TRP A 33 36.19 3.54 11.73
CA TRP A 33 35.70 3.34 10.35
C TRP A 33 35.85 4.61 9.49
N VAL A 34 35.62 5.78 10.05
CA VAL A 34 35.84 7.07 9.35
C VAL A 34 37.31 7.24 8.93
N ALA A 35 38.23 6.73 9.71
CA ALA A 35 39.67 6.80 9.43
C ALA A 35 40.14 5.85 8.30
N LEU A 36 39.32 4.89 7.88
CA LEU A 36 39.64 3.98 6.79
C LEU A 36 39.60 4.69 5.42
N SER A 37 40.53 4.33 4.54
CA SER A 37 40.46 4.72 3.14
C SER A 37 39.29 4.00 2.45
N ASP A 38 38.89 4.49 1.27
CA ASP A 38 37.85 3.83 0.49
C ASP A 38 38.20 2.37 0.18
N GLU A 39 39.44 2.11 -0.18
CA GLU A 39 39.94 0.77 -0.48
C GLU A 39 39.93 -0.14 0.75
N GLU A 40 40.31 0.37 1.91
CA GLU A 40 40.28 -0.36 3.18
C GLU A 40 38.84 -0.67 3.60
N LEU A 41 37.90 0.28 3.40
CA LEU A 41 36.51 0.10 3.70
C LEU A 41 35.87 -0.96 2.77
N GLN A 42 36.16 -0.91 1.48
CA GLN A 42 35.71 -1.91 0.48
C GLN A 42 36.28 -3.30 0.79
N HIS A 43 37.51 -3.38 1.26
CA HIS A 43 38.15 -4.65 1.63
C HIS A 43 37.47 -5.33 2.83
N LYS A 44 36.76 -4.60 3.67
CA LYS A 44 35.97 -5.18 4.77
C LYS A 44 35.02 -6.26 4.32
N THR A 45 34.42 -6.12 3.13
CA THR A 45 33.56 -7.15 2.55
C THR A 45 34.29 -8.48 2.35
N VAL A 46 35.53 -8.42 1.86
CA VAL A 46 36.36 -9.63 1.69
C VAL A 46 36.69 -10.25 3.05
N GLU A 47 37.08 -9.42 4.04
CA GLU A 47 37.35 -9.89 5.41
C GLU A 47 36.14 -10.61 6.01
N PHE A 48 34.97 -10.04 5.89
CA PHE A 48 33.73 -10.64 6.42
C PHE A 48 33.42 -11.99 5.77
N LYS A 49 33.55 -12.08 4.45
CA LYS A 49 33.34 -13.35 3.72
C LYS A 49 34.35 -14.43 4.18
N GLU A 50 35.59 -14.07 4.38
CA GLU A 50 36.62 -14.97 4.91
C GLU A 50 36.30 -15.43 6.34
N ARG A 51 35.86 -14.52 7.21
CA ARG A 51 35.50 -14.83 8.59
C ARG A 51 34.30 -15.78 8.64
N LEU A 52 33.28 -15.58 7.78
CA LEU A 52 32.16 -16.49 7.65
C LEU A 52 32.59 -17.88 7.15
N ALA A 53 33.51 -17.95 6.21
CA ALA A 53 34.09 -19.22 5.72
C ALA A 53 34.86 -19.97 6.81
N LYS A 54 35.40 -19.27 7.78
CA LYS A 54 36.14 -19.84 8.96
C LYS A 54 35.21 -20.23 10.11
N GLY A 55 33.90 -20.04 9.99
CA GLY A 55 32.90 -20.52 10.95
C GLY A 55 32.32 -19.44 11.87
N GLU A 56 32.66 -18.15 11.72
CA GLU A 56 31.95 -17.07 12.39
C GLU A 56 30.51 -16.95 11.84
N THR A 57 29.59 -16.51 12.69
CA THR A 57 28.18 -16.31 12.31
C THR A 57 27.93 -14.88 11.82
N LEU A 58 26.79 -14.65 11.16
CA LEU A 58 26.36 -13.31 10.79
C LEU A 58 26.21 -12.40 12.02
N ASP A 59 25.73 -12.94 13.14
CA ASP A 59 25.60 -12.19 14.39
C ASP A 59 26.96 -11.75 14.95
N ASP A 60 28.00 -12.57 14.79
CA ASP A 60 29.36 -12.24 15.22
C ASP A 60 29.94 -11.03 14.48
N ILE A 61 29.68 -10.93 13.19
CA ILE A 61 30.19 -9.83 12.33
C ILE A 61 29.21 -8.66 12.21
N LEU A 62 27.99 -8.76 12.72
CA LEU A 62 26.95 -7.76 12.57
C LEU A 62 27.38 -6.35 12.98
N PRO A 63 28.00 -6.11 14.14
CA PRO A 63 28.38 -4.76 14.53
C PRO A 63 29.36 -4.11 13.54
N GLU A 64 30.37 -4.85 13.10
CA GLU A 64 31.37 -4.36 12.14
C GLU A 64 30.76 -4.19 10.74
N ALA A 65 29.91 -5.10 10.31
CA ALA A 65 29.21 -5.01 9.03
C ALA A 65 28.28 -3.79 8.97
N PHE A 66 27.52 -3.52 10.03
CA PHE A 66 26.67 -2.34 10.12
C PHE A 66 27.48 -1.05 10.18
N ALA A 67 28.59 -1.03 10.89
CA ALA A 67 29.53 0.09 10.88
C ALA A 67 30.08 0.36 9.46
N THR A 68 30.31 -0.70 8.70
CA THR A 68 30.77 -0.61 7.31
C THR A 68 29.72 0.00 6.39
N VAL A 69 28.48 -0.45 6.47
CA VAL A 69 27.35 0.10 5.67
C VAL A 69 27.09 1.55 6.06
N ARG A 70 27.10 1.86 7.36
CA ARG A 70 26.88 3.21 7.87
C ARG A 70 27.90 4.20 7.31
N GLU A 71 29.18 3.84 7.32
CA GLU A 71 30.27 4.67 6.80
C GLU A 71 30.21 4.77 5.26
N ALA A 72 29.94 3.68 4.58
CA ALA A 72 29.77 3.67 3.12
C ALA A 72 28.59 4.56 2.69
N SER A 73 27.46 4.49 3.39
CA SER A 73 26.30 5.34 3.14
C SER A 73 26.62 6.82 3.36
N ARG A 74 27.36 7.15 4.40
CA ARG A 74 27.81 8.52 4.65
C ARG A 74 28.67 9.06 3.50
N ARG A 75 29.60 8.25 2.98
CA ARG A 75 30.50 8.65 1.88
C ARG A 75 29.78 8.75 0.54
N VAL A 76 28.94 7.79 0.23
CA VAL A 76 28.29 7.64 -1.09
C VAL A 76 27.03 8.47 -1.21
N LEU A 77 26.15 8.45 -0.20
CA LEU A 77 24.86 9.14 -0.21
C LEU A 77 24.85 10.43 0.61
N GLY A 78 25.86 10.67 1.43
CA GLY A 78 25.86 11.77 2.40
C GLY A 78 24.90 11.53 3.57
N GLU A 79 24.43 10.31 3.76
CA GLU A 79 23.44 9.92 4.76
C GLU A 79 24.04 8.93 5.75
N GLU A 80 24.31 9.38 6.96
CA GLU A 80 24.77 8.53 8.05
C GLU A 80 23.57 8.03 8.85
N HIS A 81 23.50 6.73 9.09
CA HIS A 81 22.39 6.12 9.83
C HIS A 81 22.27 6.66 11.26
N TYR A 82 21.08 7.03 11.66
CA TYR A 82 20.76 7.38 13.03
C TYR A 82 20.78 6.15 13.95
N PRO A 83 21.01 6.32 15.26
CA PRO A 83 20.93 5.19 16.20
C PRO A 83 19.64 4.38 16.10
N VAL A 84 18.50 5.03 15.92
CA VAL A 84 17.19 4.36 15.74
C VAL A 84 17.13 3.54 14.45
N GLN A 85 17.80 3.97 13.38
CA GLN A 85 17.91 3.22 12.15
C GLN A 85 18.78 1.97 12.31
N LEU A 86 19.86 2.04 13.06
CA LEU A 86 20.66 0.87 13.41
C LEU A 86 19.84 -0.15 14.20
N THR A 87 19.05 0.32 15.14
CA THR A 87 18.09 -0.53 15.89
C THR A 87 17.11 -1.23 14.95
N GLY A 88 16.52 -0.50 14.02
CA GLY A 88 15.64 -1.05 13.00
C GLY A 88 16.32 -2.12 12.15
N GLY A 89 17.55 -1.88 11.72
CA GLY A 89 18.33 -2.84 10.94
C GLY A 89 18.61 -4.14 11.70
N ILE A 90 18.86 -4.06 12.99
CA ILE A 90 19.05 -5.25 13.85
C ILE A 90 17.74 -6.04 13.97
N VAL A 91 16.63 -5.37 14.19
CA VAL A 91 15.29 -6.00 14.24
C VAL A 91 15.00 -6.75 12.94
N LEU A 92 15.27 -6.14 11.79
CA LEU A 92 15.10 -6.77 10.48
C LEU A 92 16.00 -8.00 10.33
N HIS A 93 17.26 -7.91 10.71
CA HIS A 93 18.18 -9.06 10.66
C HIS A 93 17.68 -10.23 11.52
N GLN A 94 17.01 -9.96 12.63
CA GLN A 94 16.44 -10.99 13.51
C GLN A 94 15.19 -11.69 12.93
N GLY A 95 14.74 -11.31 11.75
CA GLY A 95 13.54 -11.90 11.14
C GLY A 95 12.24 -11.38 11.75
N ARG A 96 12.19 -10.13 12.15
CA ARG A 96 11.08 -9.49 12.84
C ARG A 96 10.55 -8.31 12.03
N ILE A 97 9.47 -7.71 12.47
CA ILE A 97 8.93 -6.49 11.87
C ILE A 97 9.37 -5.27 12.67
N ALA A 98 10.02 -4.33 11.97
CA ALA A 98 10.36 -3.03 12.52
C ALA A 98 9.23 -2.04 12.16
N GLU A 99 8.50 -1.56 13.16
CA GLU A 99 7.56 -0.46 12.98
C GLU A 99 8.33 0.86 13.11
N MET A 100 8.59 1.46 11.97
CA MET A 100 9.25 2.76 11.86
C MET A 100 8.31 3.75 11.17
N ARG A 101 8.13 4.91 11.75
CA ARG A 101 7.23 5.92 11.19
C ARG A 101 7.70 6.44 9.84
N THR A 102 6.77 6.93 9.05
CA THR A 102 7.04 7.56 7.76
C THR A 102 8.05 8.70 7.93
N GLY A 103 9.01 8.77 7.02
CA GLY A 103 10.08 9.78 7.07
C GLY A 103 11.28 9.44 7.96
N GLU A 104 11.31 8.26 8.57
CA GLU A 104 12.47 7.78 9.35
C GLU A 104 13.56 7.12 8.50
N GLY A 105 13.41 7.08 7.19
CA GLY A 105 14.43 6.53 6.29
C GLY A 105 14.47 5.00 6.26
N LYS A 106 13.33 4.34 6.16
CA LYS A 106 13.23 2.87 6.12
C LYS A 106 14.05 2.24 4.99
N THR A 107 14.14 2.88 3.85
CA THR A 107 14.95 2.40 2.72
C THR A 107 16.44 2.23 3.10
N ASN A 108 17.00 3.22 3.77
CA ASN A 108 18.38 3.17 4.26
C ASN A 108 18.55 2.12 5.36
N VAL A 109 17.53 1.90 6.17
CA VAL A 109 17.54 0.86 7.21
C VAL A 109 17.65 -0.52 6.58
N ALA A 110 16.92 -0.78 5.50
CA ALA A 110 16.97 -2.06 4.79
C ALA A 110 18.36 -2.40 4.22
N ALA A 111 19.17 -1.41 3.90
CA ALA A 111 20.53 -1.63 3.42
C ALA A 111 21.41 -2.37 4.44
N LEU A 112 21.19 -2.16 5.72
CA LEU A 112 21.96 -2.78 6.80
C LEU A 112 21.84 -4.32 6.80
N PRO A 113 20.64 -4.90 6.96
CA PRO A 113 20.47 -6.36 6.91
C PRO A 113 20.67 -6.92 5.51
N SER A 114 20.41 -6.15 4.45
CA SER A 114 20.68 -6.58 3.07
C SER A 114 22.15 -6.88 2.85
N TYR A 115 23.02 -5.96 3.22
CA TYR A 115 24.47 -6.16 3.13
C TYR A 115 24.94 -7.36 3.96
N LEU A 116 24.57 -7.40 5.23
CA LEU A 116 24.99 -8.45 6.14
C LEU A 116 24.58 -9.85 5.63
N ASN A 117 23.33 -10.03 5.26
CA ASN A 117 22.82 -11.32 4.82
C ASN A 117 23.30 -11.70 3.41
N ALA A 118 23.59 -10.73 2.55
CA ALA A 118 24.17 -10.98 1.24
C ALA A 118 25.59 -11.58 1.31
N LEU A 119 26.33 -11.32 2.39
CA LEU A 119 27.66 -11.90 2.62
C LEU A 119 27.64 -13.43 2.72
N ALA A 120 26.52 -14.03 3.06
CA ALA A 120 26.35 -15.48 3.08
C ALA A 120 26.34 -16.12 1.68
N GLY A 121 26.17 -15.34 0.62
CA GLY A 121 26.23 -15.79 -0.76
C GLY A 121 24.97 -16.48 -1.30
N GLU A 122 23.86 -16.48 -0.53
CA GLU A 122 22.60 -17.16 -0.89
C GLU A 122 21.55 -16.24 -1.48
N GLY A 123 21.81 -14.94 -1.53
CA GLY A 123 20.95 -13.91 -2.10
C GLY A 123 19.94 -13.30 -1.13
N VAL A 124 19.71 -12.03 -1.31
CA VAL A 124 18.74 -11.24 -0.54
C VAL A 124 17.72 -10.65 -1.50
N HIS A 125 16.43 -10.78 -1.17
CA HIS A 125 15.33 -10.16 -1.90
C HIS A 125 14.78 -9.00 -1.09
N VAL A 126 14.84 -7.79 -1.63
CA VAL A 126 14.16 -6.62 -1.06
C VAL A 126 12.87 -6.42 -1.83
N VAL A 127 11.75 -6.66 -1.16
CA VAL A 127 10.42 -6.71 -1.77
C VAL A 127 9.67 -5.42 -1.47
N THR A 128 9.09 -4.83 -2.50
CA THR A 128 8.28 -3.60 -2.41
C THR A 128 6.98 -3.72 -3.20
N VAL A 129 6.15 -2.68 -3.18
CA VAL A 129 4.78 -2.74 -3.71
C VAL A 129 4.64 -2.40 -5.19
N ASN A 130 5.60 -1.72 -5.80
CA ASN A 130 5.55 -1.38 -7.23
C ASN A 130 6.94 -1.24 -7.86
N ASP A 131 6.98 -1.28 -9.20
CA ASP A 131 8.22 -1.22 -9.97
C ASP A 131 8.98 0.10 -9.78
N TYR A 132 8.28 1.20 -9.63
CA TYR A 132 8.90 2.50 -9.41
C TYR A 132 9.73 2.53 -8.11
N LEU A 133 9.16 2.03 -7.02
CA LEU A 133 9.87 1.95 -5.74
C LEU A 133 11.03 0.96 -5.79
N ALA A 134 10.82 -0.19 -6.45
CA ALA A 134 11.88 -1.19 -6.62
C ALA A 134 13.07 -0.60 -7.38
N GLN A 135 12.84 0.10 -8.47
CA GLN A 135 13.87 0.73 -9.28
C GLN A 135 14.56 1.87 -8.53
N ARG A 136 13.79 2.76 -7.93
CA ARG A 136 14.32 3.88 -7.12
C ARG A 136 15.25 3.39 -6.02
N ASP A 137 14.80 2.40 -5.26
CA ASP A 137 15.56 1.88 -4.12
C ASP A 137 16.77 1.08 -4.57
N ALA A 138 16.66 0.31 -5.66
CA ALA A 138 17.79 -0.39 -6.27
C ALA A 138 18.88 0.57 -6.77
N GLU A 139 18.49 1.67 -7.38
CA GLU A 139 19.43 2.70 -7.84
C GLU A 139 20.09 3.40 -6.64
N ASN A 140 19.31 3.84 -5.68
CA ASN A 140 19.80 4.65 -4.57
C ASN A 140 20.65 3.83 -3.58
N GLU A 141 20.11 2.76 -3.03
CA GLU A 141 20.84 1.91 -2.08
C GLU A 141 21.88 1.01 -2.78
N GLY A 142 21.64 0.71 -4.04
CA GLY A 142 22.59 -0.03 -4.87
C GLY A 142 23.95 0.65 -4.99
N LYS A 143 24.00 1.97 -4.90
CA LYS A 143 25.28 2.73 -4.87
C LYS A 143 26.15 2.32 -3.70
N VAL A 144 25.56 2.18 -2.52
CA VAL A 144 26.26 1.75 -1.29
C VAL A 144 26.74 0.31 -1.43
N HIS A 145 25.89 -0.58 -1.87
CA HIS A 145 26.21 -2.00 -2.02
C HIS A 145 27.30 -2.25 -3.08
N ARG A 146 27.21 -1.57 -4.22
CA ARG A 146 28.23 -1.67 -5.29
C ARG A 146 29.55 -1.08 -4.84
N PHE A 147 29.54 0.03 -4.12
CA PHE A 147 30.74 0.61 -3.51
C PHE A 147 31.43 -0.42 -2.59
N LEU A 148 30.67 -1.21 -1.86
CA LEU A 148 31.17 -2.26 -0.98
C LEU A 148 31.47 -3.59 -1.70
N GLY A 149 31.34 -3.64 -3.01
CA GLY A 149 31.69 -4.81 -3.82
C GLY A 149 30.61 -5.86 -4.00
N LEU A 150 29.34 -5.54 -3.68
CA LEU A 150 28.20 -6.41 -3.93
C LEU A 150 27.52 -6.07 -5.24
N THR A 151 26.91 -7.07 -5.86
CA THR A 151 26.06 -6.92 -7.05
C THR A 151 24.62 -6.65 -6.67
N VAL A 152 23.96 -5.77 -7.42
CA VAL A 152 22.56 -5.37 -7.18
C VAL A 152 21.77 -5.52 -8.47
N GLY A 153 20.66 -6.23 -8.40
CA GLY A 153 19.71 -6.38 -9.49
C GLY A 153 18.35 -5.79 -9.14
N CYS A 154 17.57 -5.49 -10.17
CA CYS A 154 16.18 -5.05 -10.04
C CYS A 154 15.35 -5.80 -11.06
N VAL A 155 14.27 -6.44 -10.63
CA VAL A 155 13.33 -7.14 -11.51
C VAL A 155 12.13 -6.24 -11.77
N LEU A 156 11.89 -5.94 -13.04
CA LEU A 156 10.78 -5.11 -13.50
C LEU A 156 9.84 -5.94 -14.39
N ASN A 157 8.59 -5.52 -14.46
CA ASN A 157 7.56 -6.20 -15.26
C ASN A 157 7.96 -6.39 -16.74
N SER A 158 8.63 -5.39 -17.32
CA SER A 158 9.04 -5.40 -18.72
C SER A 158 10.19 -6.35 -19.07
N MET A 159 10.84 -6.95 -18.08
CA MET A 159 12.02 -7.79 -18.29
C MET A 159 11.67 -9.17 -18.82
N ASN A 160 12.52 -9.67 -19.75
CA ASN A 160 12.48 -11.05 -20.22
C ASN A 160 13.13 -12.01 -19.20
N ASN A 161 13.07 -13.32 -19.47
CA ASN A 161 13.58 -14.34 -18.55
C ASN A 161 15.10 -14.26 -18.33
N ASP A 162 15.89 -13.93 -19.35
CA ASP A 162 17.34 -13.81 -19.22
C ASP A 162 17.73 -12.61 -18.35
N GLU A 163 17.06 -11.49 -18.51
CA GLU A 163 17.23 -10.30 -17.68
C GLU A 163 16.83 -10.56 -16.22
N ARG A 164 15.72 -11.26 -16.02
CA ARG A 164 15.26 -11.68 -14.68
C ARG A 164 16.26 -12.61 -14.00
N ARG A 165 16.77 -13.60 -14.73
CA ARG A 165 17.78 -14.54 -14.22
C ARG A 165 19.04 -13.83 -13.81
N ALA A 166 19.52 -12.89 -14.59
CA ALA A 166 20.68 -12.07 -14.26
C ALA A 166 20.44 -11.24 -13.00
N ALA A 167 19.25 -10.64 -12.84
CA ALA A 167 18.89 -9.85 -11.67
C ALA A 167 18.78 -10.71 -10.40
N TYR A 168 18.16 -11.88 -10.47
CA TYR A 168 18.06 -12.80 -9.31
C TYR A 168 19.40 -13.41 -8.90
N ASN A 169 20.36 -13.50 -9.80
CA ASN A 169 21.71 -13.97 -9.48
C ASN A 169 22.60 -12.93 -8.80
N CYS A 170 22.15 -11.69 -8.71
CA CYS A 170 22.84 -10.67 -7.94
C CYS A 170 22.82 -10.98 -6.43
N ASP A 171 23.73 -10.40 -5.69
CA ASP A 171 23.79 -10.56 -4.22
C ASP A 171 22.52 -10.02 -3.55
N ILE A 172 22.01 -8.89 -4.05
CA ILE A 172 20.78 -8.24 -3.59
C ILE A 172 19.90 -7.95 -4.78
N THR A 173 18.64 -8.35 -4.70
CA THR A 173 17.64 -8.15 -5.76
C THR A 173 16.45 -7.36 -5.23
N TYR A 174 16.16 -6.23 -5.85
CA TYR A 174 14.95 -5.45 -5.61
C TYR A 174 13.85 -5.90 -6.56
N VAL A 175 12.67 -6.19 -6.04
CA VAL A 175 11.57 -6.78 -6.81
C VAL A 175 10.24 -6.46 -6.15
N THR A 176 9.16 -6.42 -6.93
CA THR A 176 7.82 -6.32 -6.35
C THR A 176 7.33 -7.67 -5.86
N ASN A 177 6.42 -7.66 -4.90
CA ASN A 177 5.77 -8.86 -4.38
C ASN A 177 5.08 -9.67 -5.50
N ASN A 178 4.42 -9.01 -6.43
CA ASN A 178 3.72 -9.66 -7.54
C ASN A 178 4.71 -10.32 -8.51
N GLU A 179 5.74 -9.60 -8.95
CA GLU A 179 6.75 -10.16 -9.86
C GLU A 179 7.48 -11.35 -9.25
N LEU A 180 7.85 -11.23 -7.97
CA LEU A 180 8.51 -12.29 -7.23
C LEU A 180 7.62 -13.55 -7.13
N GLY A 181 6.37 -13.38 -6.74
CA GLY A 181 5.43 -14.48 -6.60
C GLY A 181 5.08 -15.14 -7.93
N PHE A 182 4.91 -14.36 -8.99
CA PHE A 182 4.66 -14.90 -10.34
C PHE A 182 5.90 -15.59 -10.93
N ASP A 183 7.09 -15.06 -10.69
CA ASP A 183 8.32 -15.74 -11.11
C ASP A 183 8.48 -17.09 -10.40
N TYR A 184 8.13 -17.16 -9.13
CA TYR A 184 8.09 -18.42 -8.39
C TYR A 184 7.09 -19.40 -9.01
N LEU A 185 5.88 -18.98 -9.34
CA LEU A 185 4.90 -19.84 -10.00
C LEU A 185 5.38 -20.29 -11.37
N ARG A 186 5.92 -19.40 -12.17
CA ARG A 186 6.46 -19.74 -13.51
C ARG A 186 7.62 -20.74 -13.42
N ASP A 187 8.51 -20.58 -12.45
CA ASP A 187 9.61 -21.50 -12.20
C ASP A 187 9.12 -22.92 -11.87
N ASN A 188 7.99 -23.04 -11.16
CA ASN A 188 7.38 -24.33 -10.87
C ASN A 188 6.63 -24.97 -12.05
N MET A 189 6.52 -24.25 -13.16
CA MET A 189 5.87 -24.74 -14.40
C MET A 189 6.87 -25.11 -15.50
N VAL A 190 8.16 -24.82 -15.34
CA VAL A 190 9.19 -25.12 -16.33
C VAL A 190 9.51 -26.61 -16.39
N VAL A 191 9.95 -27.08 -17.53
CA VAL A 191 10.32 -28.48 -17.76
C VAL A 191 11.80 -28.72 -17.47
N TYR A 192 12.66 -27.76 -17.82
CA TYR A 192 14.10 -27.87 -17.69
C TYR A 192 14.66 -26.93 -16.64
N LYS A 193 15.67 -27.38 -15.91
CA LYS A 193 16.35 -26.61 -14.86
C LYS A 193 16.91 -25.26 -15.36
N GLU A 194 17.41 -25.24 -16.59
CA GLU A 194 17.98 -24.05 -17.22
C GLU A 194 16.96 -22.94 -17.48
N GLN A 195 15.67 -23.29 -17.45
CA GLN A 195 14.57 -22.33 -17.62
C GLN A 195 14.23 -21.59 -16.33
N LEU A 196 14.73 -22.03 -15.18
CA LEU A 196 14.51 -21.35 -13.90
C LEU A 196 15.15 -19.95 -13.92
N VAL A 197 14.43 -18.96 -13.45
CA VAL A 197 14.93 -17.58 -13.33
C VAL A 197 15.39 -17.23 -11.93
N MET A 198 14.75 -17.82 -10.91
CA MET A 198 15.08 -17.60 -9.51
C MET A 198 16.14 -18.57 -9.02
N ARG A 199 16.92 -18.15 -8.04
CA ARG A 199 17.66 -19.07 -7.18
C ARG A 199 16.92 -19.28 -5.85
N GLY A 200 17.52 -19.81 -4.82
CA GLY A 200 16.85 -20.14 -3.57
C GLY A 200 16.11 -18.98 -2.88
N LEU A 201 15.19 -19.31 -2.01
CA LEU A 201 14.42 -18.38 -1.18
C LEU A 201 15.08 -18.28 0.20
N HIS A 202 16.16 -17.52 0.31
CA HIS A 202 16.97 -17.43 1.52
C HIS A 202 16.47 -16.35 2.47
N PHE A 203 16.53 -15.08 2.07
CA PHE A 203 16.15 -13.95 2.90
C PHE A 203 15.30 -12.94 2.14
N ALA A 204 14.16 -12.60 2.69
CA ALA A 204 13.28 -11.56 2.19
C ALA A 204 13.16 -10.42 3.19
N ILE A 205 13.41 -9.21 2.71
CA ILE A 205 13.12 -7.95 3.43
C ILE A 205 11.91 -7.34 2.75
N ILE A 206 10.79 -7.29 3.45
CA ILE A 206 9.51 -6.84 2.88
C ILE A 206 9.27 -5.39 3.32
N ASP A 207 9.44 -4.46 2.39
CA ASP A 207 9.06 -3.07 2.60
C ASP A 207 7.55 -2.91 2.46
N GLU A 208 6.96 -2.04 3.25
CA GLU A 208 5.51 -1.91 3.33
C GLU A 208 4.84 -3.27 3.65
N VAL A 209 5.36 -3.95 4.64
CA VAL A 209 5.01 -5.34 4.98
C VAL A 209 3.51 -5.54 5.26
N ASP A 210 2.85 -4.57 5.82
CA ASP A 210 1.41 -4.59 6.08
C ASP A 210 0.59 -4.53 4.79
N SER A 211 1.03 -3.75 3.81
CA SER A 211 0.41 -3.73 2.48
C SER A 211 0.50 -5.10 1.81
N ILE A 212 1.67 -5.70 1.83
CA ILE A 212 1.95 -6.95 1.11
C ILE A 212 1.35 -8.17 1.82
N LEU A 213 1.60 -8.30 3.12
CA LEU A 213 1.20 -9.50 3.87
C LEU A 213 -0.21 -9.44 4.46
N ILE A 214 -0.80 -8.27 4.55
CA ILE A 214 -2.16 -8.09 5.06
C ILE A 214 -3.11 -7.69 3.93
N ASP A 215 -2.92 -6.53 3.32
CA ASP A 215 -3.88 -5.99 2.35
C ASP A 215 -3.94 -6.80 1.06
N GLU A 216 -2.80 -7.10 0.47
CA GLU A 216 -2.72 -7.85 -0.78
C GLU A 216 -2.84 -9.38 -0.58
N ALA A 217 -2.75 -9.88 0.64
CA ALA A 217 -2.80 -11.30 0.96
C ALA A 217 -4.24 -11.89 1.03
N ARG A 218 -5.22 -11.18 0.52
CA ARG A 218 -6.63 -11.64 0.47
C ARG A 218 -6.90 -12.61 -0.67
N THR A 219 -6.18 -12.47 -1.76
CA THR A 219 -6.37 -13.26 -2.97
C THR A 219 -5.06 -13.93 -3.38
N PRO A 220 -5.11 -15.19 -3.83
CA PRO A 220 -3.91 -15.85 -4.33
C PRO A 220 -3.41 -15.24 -5.64
N LEU A 221 -2.14 -15.45 -5.93
CA LEU A 221 -1.57 -15.26 -7.26
C LEU A 221 -1.99 -16.44 -8.14
N ILE A 222 -2.49 -16.17 -9.32
CA ILE A 222 -3.03 -17.18 -10.22
C ILE A 222 -2.42 -17.00 -11.61
N ILE A 223 -1.89 -18.09 -12.17
CA ILE A 223 -1.56 -18.18 -13.58
C ILE A 223 -2.65 -19.02 -14.24
N SER A 224 -3.26 -18.47 -15.27
CA SER A 224 -4.38 -19.10 -15.95
C SER A 224 -4.16 -19.21 -17.46
N GLY A 225 -4.73 -20.25 -18.03
CA GLY A 225 -4.81 -20.46 -19.48
C GLY A 225 -6.24 -20.28 -19.98
N GLN A 226 -6.44 -20.09 -21.27
CA GLN A 226 -7.78 -19.94 -21.84
C GLN A 226 -8.57 -21.26 -21.80
N SER A 227 -9.84 -21.18 -21.38
CA SER A 227 -10.79 -22.28 -21.51
C SER A 227 -11.49 -22.22 -22.87
N GLY A 228 -12.02 -23.37 -23.32
CA GLY A 228 -12.74 -23.47 -24.61
C GLY A 228 -14.21 -23.01 -24.57
N LYS A 229 -14.72 -22.48 -23.44
CA LYS A 229 -16.14 -22.11 -23.28
C LYS A 229 -16.52 -20.84 -24.03
N SER A 230 -17.79 -20.77 -24.50
CA SER A 230 -18.36 -19.59 -25.17
C SER A 230 -18.57 -18.42 -24.22
N THR A 231 -18.34 -17.20 -24.73
CA THR A 231 -18.57 -15.94 -23.98
C THR A 231 -19.95 -15.33 -24.19
N LYS A 232 -20.75 -15.86 -25.12
CA LYS A 232 -22.07 -15.28 -25.49
C LYS A 232 -23.08 -15.22 -24.35
N LEU A 233 -23.07 -16.21 -23.46
CA LEU A 233 -24.00 -16.29 -22.36
C LEU A 233 -23.84 -15.11 -21.38
N TYR A 234 -22.64 -14.60 -21.19
CA TYR A 234 -22.39 -13.43 -20.33
C TYR A 234 -23.10 -12.17 -20.85
N GLU A 235 -23.05 -11.94 -22.16
CA GLU A 235 -23.72 -10.80 -22.80
C GLU A 235 -25.24 -10.90 -22.70
N VAL A 236 -25.78 -12.09 -22.93
CA VAL A 236 -27.23 -12.36 -22.85
C VAL A 236 -27.71 -12.18 -21.40
N CYS A 237 -27.01 -12.70 -20.42
CA CYS A 237 -27.35 -12.55 -19.01
C CYS A 237 -27.27 -11.08 -18.55
N ASP A 238 -26.35 -10.31 -19.07
CA ASP A 238 -26.26 -8.88 -18.78
C ASP A 238 -27.49 -8.11 -19.27
N ILE A 239 -27.94 -8.40 -20.48
CA ILE A 239 -29.15 -7.78 -21.04
C ILE A 239 -30.37 -8.04 -20.12
N LEU A 240 -30.55 -9.27 -19.69
CA LEU A 240 -31.64 -9.61 -18.78
C LEU A 240 -31.45 -8.98 -17.39
N ALA A 241 -30.23 -9.01 -16.83
CA ALA A 241 -29.94 -8.42 -15.52
C ALA A 241 -30.32 -6.93 -15.46
N LYS A 242 -30.09 -6.18 -16.53
CA LYS A 242 -30.47 -4.76 -16.64
C LYS A 242 -31.98 -4.53 -16.70
N ARG A 243 -32.77 -5.55 -17.08
CA ARG A 243 -34.24 -5.49 -17.15
C ARG A 243 -34.92 -5.92 -15.85
N LEU A 244 -34.22 -6.64 -14.97
CA LEU A 244 -34.76 -7.07 -13.69
C LEU A 244 -34.83 -5.91 -12.70
N GLU A 245 -35.85 -5.94 -11.85
CA GLU A 245 -36.10 -4.90 -10.85
C GLU A 245 -35.54 -5.31 -9.49
N LYS A 246 -34.73 -4.43 -8.91
CA LYS A 246 -34.20 -4.59 -7.54
C LYS A 246 -35.36 -4.47 -6.54
N GLY A 247 -35.46 -5.45 -5.66
CA GLY A 247 -36.41 -5.47 -4.57
C GLY A 247 -35.74 -5.25 -3.22
N GLU A 248 -36.53 -5.25 -2.17
CA GLU A 248 -36.10 -5.15 -0.79
C GLU A 248 -36.59 -6.35 0.01
N ALA A 249 -35.70 -6.94 0.83
CA ALA A 249 -36.14 -7.82 1.90
C ALA A 249 -36.69 -6.93 3.02
N SER A 250 -37.80 -7.36 3.68
CA SER A 250 -38.39 -6.56 4.76
C SER A 250 -37.35 -6.39 5.87
N ALA A 251 -36.97 -5.14 6.15
CA ALA A 251 -35.92 -4.78 7.12
C ALA A 251 -36.28 -5.13 8.58
N GLU A 252 -37.53 -5.51 8.85
CA GLU A 252 -38.04 -5.80 10.20
C GLU A 252 -38.04 -7.29 10.55
N PHE A 253 -37.42 -8.13 9.74
CA PHE A 253 -37.33 -9.56 10.03
C PHE A 253 -36.31 -9.84 11.16
N SER A 254 -36.80 -9.77 12.40
CA SER A 254 -36.02 -10.22 13.55
C SER A 254 -35.98 -11.75 13.61
N LYS A 255 -34.94 -12.33 14.23
CA LYS A 255 -34.89 -13.78 14.52
C LYS A 255 -36.15 -14.29 15.24
N MET A 256 -36.87 -13.40 15.90
CA MET A 256 -38.10 -13.70 16.62
C MET A 256 -39.29 -13.89 15.70
N ASN A 257 -39.37 -13.15 14.57
CA ASN A 257 -40.43 -13.30 13.56
C ASN A 257 -40.23 -14.59 12.76
N ALA A 258 -38.97 -15.00 12.52
CA ALA A 258 -38.65 -16.29 11.91
C ALA A 258 -39.13 -17.48 12.74
N LEU A 259 -39.04 -17.37 14.08
CA LEU A 259 -39.55 -18.38 15.03
C LEU A 259 -41.09 -18.42 15.10
N MET A 260 -41.77 -17.35 14.71
CA MET A 260 -43.23 -17.27 14.69
C MET A 260 -43.86 -17.68 13.35
N GLY A 261 -43.09 -18.11 12.35
CA GLY A 261 -43.56 -18.62 11.07
C GLY A 261 -44.09 -17.55 10.11
N GLU A 262 -43.74 -16.29 10.28
CA GLU A 262 -44.05 -15.25 9.32
C GLU A 262 -43.17 -15.39 8.06
N GLU A 263 -43.83 -15.41 6.89
CA GLU A 263 -43.14 -15.48 5.62
C GLU A 263 -42.39 -14.18 5.34
N ILE A 264 -41.13 -14.31 4.88
CA ILE A 264 -40.32 -13.18 4.40
C ILE A 264 -40.95 -12.68 3.09
N THR A 265 -41.55 -11.50 3.09
CA THR A 265 -42.03 -10.84 1.88
C THR A 265 -40.86 -10.16 1.18
N GLU A 266 -40.31 -10.81 0.16
CA GLU A 266 -39.34 -10.22 -0.76
C GLU A 266 -40.12 -9.52 -1.90
N THR A 267 -39.74 -8.29 -2.21
CA THR A 267 -40.26 -7.53 -3.35
C THR A 267 -39.26 -7.53 -4.50
N GLY A 268 -39.74 -7.24 -5.72
CA GLY A 268 -38.92 -7.17 -6.91
C GLY A 268 -38.46 -8.52 -7.46
N ASP A 269 -37.47 -8.50 -8.33
CA ASP A 269 -36.96 -9.69 -9.03
C ASP A 269 -35.73 -10.29 -8.36
N PHE A 270 -35.00 -9.49 -7.60
CA PHE A 270 -33.82 -9.92 -6.84
C PHE A 270 -33.58 -9.02 -5.62
N VAL A 271 -32.89 -9.55 -4.64
CA VAL A 271 -32.56 -8.86 -3.40
C VAL A 271 -31.04 -8.85 -3.19
N VAL A 272 -30.49 -7.68 -2.83
CA VAL A 272 -29.08 -7.49 -2.53
C VAL A 272 -28.87 -7.37 -1.02
N SER A 273 -27.99 -8.18 -0.44
CA SER A 273 -27.52 -8.03 0.93
C SER A 273 -26.12 -7.43 0.92
N GLU A 274 -26.01 -6.14 1.22
CA GLU A 274 -24.71 -5.46 1.32
C GLU A 274 -23.84 -6.01 2.46
N LYS A 275 -24.49 -6.40 3.55
CA LYS A 275 -23.83 -6.97 4.72
C LYS A 275 -23.14 -8.29 4.42
N ASP A 276 -23.83 -9.18 3.74
CA ASP A 276 -23.35 -10.52 3.43
C ASP A 276 -22.66 -10.60 2.07
N LYS A 277 -22.65 -9.50 1.31
CA LYS A 277 -22.15 -9.40 -0.07
C LYS A 277 -22.75 -10.48 -0.99
N THR A 278 -24.03 -10.71 -0.84
CA THR A 278 -24.79 -11.69 -1.61
C THR A 278 -25.92 -11.05 -2.41
N ILE A 279 -26.30 -11.72 -3.50
CA ILE A 279 -27.45 -11.37 -4.31
C ILE A 279 -28.23 -12.62 -4.61
N ASN A 280 -29.55 -12.55 -4.46
CA ASN A 280 -30.42 -13.70 -4.67
C ASN A 280 -31.63 -13.30 -5.52
N LEU A 281 -32.01 -14.19 -6.43
CA LEU A 281 -33.25 -14.06 -7.17
C LEU A 281 -34.45 -14.35 -6.26
N THR A 282 -35.50 -13.54 -6.38
CA THR A 282 -36.80 -13.85 -5.78
C THR A 282 -37.53 -14.88 -6.65
N GLU A 283 -38.66 -15.41 -6.18
CA GLU A 283 -39.50 -16.32 -6.95
C GLU A 283 -39.91 -15.68 -8.28
N ARG A 284 -40.31 -14.40 -8.24
CA ARG A 284 -40.65 -13.61 -9.44
C ARG A 284 -39.44 -13.47 -10.39
N GLY A 285 -38.25 -13.25 -9.86
CA GLY A 285 -37.02 -13.18 -10.65
C GLY A 285 -36.68 -14.49 -11.32
N VAL A 286 -36.80 -15.60 -10.61
CA VAL A 286 -36.62 -16.95 -11.16
C VAL A 286 -37.57 -17.21 -12.32
N GLN A 287 -38.82 -16.86 -12.18
CA GLN A 287 -39.82 -17.02 -13.25
C GLN A 287 -39.48 -16.21 -14.49
N LYS A 288 -38.99 -14.97 -14.32
CA LYS A 288 -38.57 -14.12 -15.46
C LYS A 288 -37.35 -14.70 -16.19
N VAL A 289 -36.41 -15.25 -15.47
CA VAL A 289 -35.23 -15.91 -16.05
C VAL A 289 -35.62 -17.16 -16.83
N GLU A 290 -36.50 -17.99 -16.26
CA GLU A 290 -37.03 -19.19 -16.92
C GLU A 290 -37.78 -18.85 -18.21
N GLN A 291 -38.59 -17.82 -18.21
CA GLN A 291 -39.31 -17.35 -19.41
C GLN A 291 -38.36 -16.80 -20.47
N PHE A 292 -37.38 -16.04 -20.08
CA PHE A 292 -36.42 -15.43 -21.00
C PHE A 292 -35.56 -16.48 -21.72
N PHE A 293 -35.10 -17.50 -21.01
CA PHE A 293 -34.29 -18.59 -21.58
C PHE A 293 -35.11 -19.78 -22.11
N HIS A 294 -36.44 -19.74 -22.03
CA HIS A 294 -37.33 -20.84 -22.42
C HIS A 294 -36.94 -22.18 -21.76
N ILE A 295 -36.73 -22.15 -20.46
CA ILE A 295 -36.42 -23.32 -19.64
C ILE A 295 -37.55 -23.57 -18.64
N ASP A 296 -37.73 -24.84 -18.22
CA ASP A 296 -38.78 -25.23 -17.30
C ASP A 296 -38.43 -24.99 -15.84
N ASN A 297 -37.21 -25.32 -15.43
CA ASN A 297 -36.78 -25.18 -14.06
C ASN A 297 -35.31 -24.73 -13.99
N LEU A 298 -35.06 -23.52 -13.45
CA LEU A 298 -33.74 -22.94 -13.30
C LEU A 298 -32.86 -23.76 -12.35
N ALA A 299 -33.41 -24.48 -11.39
CA ALA A 299 -32.71 -25.29 -10.42
C ALA A 299 -32.19 -26.64 -10.96
N ASP A 300 -32.62 -27.04 -12.17
CA ASP A 300 -32.13 -28.27 -12.78
C ASP A 300 -30.66 -28.21 -13.09
N ALA A 301 -29.99 -29.36 -12.98
CA ALA A 301 -28.53 -29.48 -13.23
C ALA A 301 -28.10 -28.97 -14.62
N GLU A 302 -28.96 -29.11 -15.61
CA GLU A 302 -28.77 -28.62 -16.99
C GLU A 302 -28.68 -27.09 -17.06
N ASN A 303 -29.34 -26.39 -16.14
CA ASN A 303 -29.46 -24.93 -16.12
C ASN A 303 -28.57 -24.25 -15.09
N LEU A 304 -27.69 -24.96 -14.41
CA LEU A 304 -26.76 -24.40 -13.38
C LEU A 304 -25.86 -23.31 -13.95
N GLU A 305 -25.43 -23.45 -15.20
CA GLU A 305 -24.60 -22.43 -15.85
C GLU A 305 -25.38 -21.12 -16.06
N ILE A 306 -26.65 -21.22 -16.49
CA ILE A 306 -27.52 -20.06 -16.65
C ILE A 306 -27.76 -19.37 -15.30
N GLN A 307 -28.06 -20.17 -14.28
CA GLN A 307 -28.27 -19.66 -12.91
C GLN A 307 -27.03 -18.94 -12.40
N HIS A 308 -25.88 -19.56 -12.54
CA HIS A 308 -24.60 -18.97 -12.10
C HIS A 308 -24.30 -17.66 -12.83
N ASN A 309 -24.42 -17.65 -14.16
CA ASN A 309 -24.13 -16.46 -14.96
C ASN A 309 -25.12 -15.32 -14.71
N MET A 310 -26.39 -15.64 -14.43
CA MET A 310 -27.37 -14.62 -14.02
C MET A 310 -26.99 -13.97 -12.70
N ILE A 311 -26.58 -14.75 -11.70
CA ILE A 311 -26.11 -14.22 -10.42
C ILE A 311 -24.86 -13.34 -10.62
N MET A 312 -23.92 -13.78 -11.46
CA MET A 312 -22.73 -12.99 -11.78
C MET A 312 -23.07 -11.69 -12.52
N ALA A 313 -24.01 -11.72 -13.45
CA ALA A 313 -24.50 -10.54 -14.16
C ALA A 313 -25.18 -9.53 -13.20
N LEU A 314 -25.97 -10.02 -12.25
CA LEU A 314 -26.57 -9.18 -11.21
C LEU A 314 -25.54 -8.60 -10.27
N LYS A 315 -24.54 -9.38 -9.83
CA LYS A 315 -23.41 -8.88 -9.04
C LYS A 315 -22.64 -7.79 -9.77
N ALA A 316 -22.33 -8.00 -11.04
CA ALA A 316 -21.63 -7.03 -11.86
C ALA A 316 -22.37 -5.70 -11.98
N ASN A 317 -23.70 -5.74 -12.15
CA ASN A 317 -24.51 -4.55 -12.34
C ASN A 317 -24.88 -3.82 -11.03
N TYR A 318 -25.02 -4.54 -9.91
CA TYR A 318 -25.58 -3.98 -8.66
C TYR A 318 -24.65 -4.01 -7.46
N MET A 319 -23.52 -4.72 -7.53
CA MET A 319 -22.55 -4.83 -6.45
C MET A 319 -21.12 -4.40 -6.85
N MET A 320 -20.85 -4.27 -8.14
CA MET A 320 -19.56 -3.83 -8.67
C MET A 320 -19.74 -2.50 -9.39
N PHE A 321 -19.00 -1.51 -8.93
CA PHE A 321 -19.16 -0.13 -9.40
C PHE A 321 -17.92 0.35 -10.15
N ARG A 322 -18.17 0.91 -11.32
CA ARG A 322 -17.11 1.56 -12.11
C ARG A 322 -16.50 2.72 -11.34
N ASP A 323 -15.18 2.88 -11.49
CA ASP A 323 -14.36 3.88 -10.81
C ASP A 323 -14.27 3.71 -9.26
N GLN A 324 -14.84 2.64 -8.72
CA GLN A 324 -14.66 2.19 -7.32
C GLN A 324 -13.93 0.85 -7.26
N ASP A 325 -14.56 -0.19 -7.82
CA ASP A 325 -14.03 -1.56 -7.80
C ASP A 325 -13.14 -1.85 -9.00
N TYR A 326 -13.39 -1.17 -10.10
CA TYR A 326 -12.64 -1.32 -11.34
C TYR A 326 -12.66 -0.03 -12.17
N VAL A 327 -11.72 0.09 -13.09
CA VAL A 327 -11.71 1.12 -14.13
C VAL A 327 -11.74 0.48 -15.51
N VAL A 328 -12.24 1.23 -16.49
CA VAL A 328 -12.26 0.82 -17.90
C VAL A 328 -11.19 1.61 -18.65
N LYS A 329 -10.21 0.93 -19.22
CA LYS A 329 -9.12 1.52 -19.99
C LYS A 329 -8.75 0.61 -21.17
N ASP A 330 -8.62 1.18 -22.37
CA ASP A 330 -8.19 0.46 -23.58
C ASP A 330 -8.99 -0.82 -23.87
N ASP A 331 -10.31 -0.74 -23.78
CA ASP A 331 -11.25 -1.88 -23.95
C ASP A 331 -10.97 -3.04 -22.98
N GLU A 332 -10.48 -2.72 -21.78
CA GLU A 332 -10.22 -3.69 -20.71
C GLU A 332 -10.77 -3.22 -19.38
N ILE A 333 -11.16 -4.21 -18.56
CA ILE A 333 -11.51 -3.98 -17.15
C ILE A 333 -10.26 -4.20 -16.30
N LEU A 334 -9.88 -3.17 -15.54
CA LEU A 334 -8.75 -3.21 -14.61
C LEU A 334 -9.26 -3.10 -13.19
N ILE A 335 -8.90 -4.05 -12.34
CA ILE A 335 -9.32 -4.08 -10.95
C ILE A 335 -8.60 -2.97 -10.16
N VAL A 336 -9.35 -2.30 -9.29
CA VAL A 336 -8.83 -1.36 -8.30
C VAL A 336 -8.80 -2.05 -6.95
N ASP A 337 -7.65 -2.03 -6.30
CA ASP A 337 -7.49 -2.59 -4.96
C ASP A 337 -8.30 -1.76 -3.94
N GLU A 338 -9.15 -2.42 -3.19
CA GLU A 338 -10.04 -1.79 -2.20
C GLU A 338 -9.29 -1.01 -1.12
N PHE A 339 -8.08 -1.45 -0.77
CA PHE A 339 -7.30 -0.86 0.32
C PHE A 339 -6.34 0.22 -0.16
N THR A 340 -5.68 -0.02 -1.27
CA THR A 340 -4.64 0.88 -1.78
C THR A 340 -5.17 1.88 -2.81
N GLY A 341 -6.35 1.63 -3.38
CA GLY A 341 -6.91 2.42 -4.48
C GLY A 341 -6.10 2.32 -5.78
N ARG A 342 -5.18 1.36 -5.88
CA ARG A 342 -4.31 1.18 -7.04
C ARG A 342 -4.88 0.17 -8.02
N ILE A 343 -4.59 0.41 -9.30
CA ILE A 343 -4.88 -0.56 -10.36
C ILE A 343 -3.99 -1.79 -10.15
N MET A 344 -4.59 -2.97 -10.25
CA MET A 344 -3.90 -4.26 -10.20
C MET A 344 -3.83 -4.87 -11.60
N PRO A 345 -2.76 -4.60 -12.38
CA PRO A 345 -2.65 -5.13 -13.73
C PRO A 345 -2.59 -6.66 -13.74
N GLY A 346 -3.24 -7.27 -14.72
CA GLY A 346 -3.21 -8.71 -14.92
C GLY A 346 -4.07 -9.54 -13.97
N ARG A 347 -4.69 -8.94 -12.96
CA ARG A 347 -5.65 -9.62 -12.08
C ARG A 347 -7.05 -9.60 -12.68
N ARG A 348 -7.77 -10.67 -12.46
CA ARG A 348 -9.16 -10.83 -12.89
C ARG A 348 -10.00 -11.41 -11.75
N TYR A 349 -11.25 -10.99 -11.65
CA TYR A 349 -12.18 -11.62 -10.72
C TYR A 349 -12.47 -13.06 -11.15
N SER A 350 -12.65 -13.93 -10.17
CA SER A 350 -12.94 -15.35 -10.39
C SER A 350 -14.41 -15.63 -10.70
N ASP A 351 -14.69 -16.88 -11.01
CA ASP A 351 -16.03 -17.46 -11.14
C ASP A 351 -16.94 -16.80 -12.20
N GLY A 352 -16.35 -16.18 -13.20
CA GLY A 352 -17.09 -15.50 -14.26
C GLY A 352 -17.50 -14.07 -13.93
N LEU A 353 -17.19 -13.54 -12.73
CA LEU A 353 -17.54 -12.17 -12.37
C LEU A 353 -16.83 -11.15 -13.26
N HIS A 354 -15.58 -11.38 -13.61
CA HIS A 354 -14.83 -10.46 -14.47
C HIS A 354 -15.46 -10.38 -15.88
N GLN A 355 -15.84 -11.52 -16.43
CA GLN A 355 -16.55 -11.60 -17.71
C GLN A 355 -17.91 -10.90 -17.65
N ALA A 356 -18.62 -11.05 -16.53
CA ALA A 356 -19.91 -10.37 -16.33
C ALA A 356 -19.73 -8.84 -16.28
N ILE A 357 -18.65 -8.34 -15.70
CA ILE A 357 -18.31 -6.92 -15.70
C ILE A 357 -17.91 -6.45 -17.12
N GLU A 358 -17.15 -7.25 -17.84
CA GLU A 358 -16.81 -6.97 -19.25
C GLU A 358 -18.08 -6.84 -20.11
N ALA A 359 -19.05 -7.74 -19.93
CA ALA A 359 -20.36 -7.65 -20.59
C ALA A 359 -21.15 -6.40 -20.18
N LYS A 360 -21.17 -6.08 -18.89
CA LYS A 360 -21.80 -4.86 -18.34
C LYS A 360 -21.28 -3.58 -18.99
N GLU A 361 -19.98 -3.47 -19.15
CA GLU A 361 -19.29 -2.26 -19.67
C GLU A 361 -19.14 -2.28 -21.20
N HIS A 362 -19.68 -3.29 -21.87
CA HIS A 362 -19.60 -3.44 -23.32
C HIS A 362 -18.18 -3.47 -23.89
N VAL A 363 -17.22 -3.95 -23.09
CA VAL A 363 -15.89 -4.28 -23.56
C VAL A 363 -15.85 -5.72 -24.05
N LYS A 364 -14.78 -6.10 -24.75
CA LYS A 364 -14.64 -7.47 -25.26
C LYS A 364 -14.60 -8.46 -24.10
N VAL A 365 -15.56 -9.39 -24.08
CA VAL A 365 -15.61 -10.48 -23.09
C VAL A 365 -14.55 -11.52 -23.44
N LYS A 366 -13.54 -11.66 -22.58
CA LYS A 366 -12.50 -12.67 -22.73
C LYS A 366 -13.01 -14.02 -22.24
N ARG A 367 -12.55 -15.10 -22.89
CA ARG A 367 -12.94 -16.46 -22.48
C ARG A 367 -12.57 -16.73 -21.04
N GLU A 368 -13.33 -17.60 -20.38
CA GLU A 368 -13.00 -18.09 -19.06
C GLU A 368 -11.58 -18.68 -19.06
N SER A 369 -10.90 -18.46 -17.98
CA SER A 369 -9.55 -18.96 -17.81
C SER A 369 -9.53 -20.23 -16.95
N LYS A 370 -8.69 -21.19 -17.30
CA LYS A 370 -8.40 -22.36 -16.48
C LYS A 370 -7.18 -22.06 -15.61
N THR A 371 -7.30 -22.23 -14.31
CA THR A 371 -6.17 -22.07 -13.39
C THR A 371 -5.11 -23.14 -13.66
N LEU A 372 -3.90 -22.72 -13.97
CA LEU A 372 -2.74 -23.58 -14.20
C LEU A 372 -1.86 -23.70 -12.97
N ALA A 373 -1.67 -22.61 -12.27
CA ALA A 373 -0.89 -22.56 -11.04
C ALA A 373 -1.42 -21.45 -10.12
N THR A 374 -1.34 -21.68 -8.83
CA THR A 374 -1.75 -20.69 -7.82
C THR A 374 -0.89 -20.81 -6.57
N ILE A 375 -0.64 -19.68 -5.92
CA ILE A 375 -0.06 -19.62 -4.58
C ILE A 375 -0.55 -18.37 -3.85
N THR A 376 -0.76 -18.48 -2.55
CA THR A 376 -1.04 -17.34 -1.68
C THR A 376 0.25 -16.66 -1.25
N PHE A 377 0.21 -15.36 -0.94
CA PHE A 377 1.36 -14.67 -0.36
C PHE A 377 1.77 -15.27 0.98
N GLN A 378 0.80 -15.73 1.77
CA GLN A 378 1.05 -16.42 3.04
C GLN A 378 1.95 -17.65 2.82
N ASN A 379 1.58 -18.52 1.92
CA ASN A 379 2.36 -19.72 1.60
C ASN A 379 3.69 -19.39 0.94
N PHE A 380 3.71 -18.42 0.04
CA PHE A 380 4.92 -18.05 -0.67
C PHE A 380 6.00 -17.50 0.27
N PHE A 381 5.69 -16.46 1.06
CA PHE A 381 6.67 -15.84 1.94
C PHE A 381 7.12 -16.75 3.09
N ASN A 382 6.26 -17.68 3.51
CA ASN A 382 6.66 -18.69 4.50
C ASN A 382 7.66 -19.74 3.96
N LYS A 383 7.95 -19.76 2.67
CA LYS A 383 8.99 -20.61 2.08
C LYS A 383 10.40 -20.03 2.20
N PHE A 384 10.54 -18.77 2.51
CA PHE A 384 11.86 -18.17 2.78
C PHE A 384 12.44 -18.73 4.08
N ASP A 385 13.75 -18.98 4.09
CA ASP A 385 14.46 -19.43 5.30
C ASP A 385 14.36 -18.38 6.41
N LYS A 386 14.47 -17.10 6.04
CA LYS A 386 14.28 -15.97 6.92
C LYS A 386 13.56 -14.84 6.20
N LYS A 387 12.64 -14.19 6.88
CA LYS A 387 11.94 -13.01 6.38
C LYS A 387 11.79 -11.98 7.48
N CYS A 388 11.76 -10.74 7.09
CA CYS A 388 11.50 -9.60 7.95
C CYS A 388 10.65 -8.56 7.20
N GLY A 389 10.20 -7.56 7.90
CA GLY A 389 9.43 -6.50 7.27
C GLY A 389 9.51 -5.19 8.03
N MET A 390 9.18 -4.12 7.33
CA MET A 390 9.14 -2.78 7.88
C MET A 390 7.94 -2.02 7.36
N THR A 391 7.35 -1.19 8.21
CA THR A 391 6.25 -0.29 7.90
C THR A 391 6.09 0.74 9.00
N GLY A 392 5.36 1.82 8.73
CA GLY A 392 4.97 2.79 9.74
C GLY A 392 3.81 2.34 10.63
N THR A 393 3.16 1.22 10.31
CA THR A 393 1.88 0.81 10.90
C THR A 393 1.73 -0.72 10.92
N ALA A 394 2.22 -1.38 11.94
CA ALA A 394 2.15 -2.85 12.04
C ALA A 394 1.59 -3.37 13.36
N LEU A 395 1.74 -2.61 14.44
CA LEU A 395 1.43 -3.11 15.79
C LEU A 395 -0.02 -3.56 15.96
N THR A 396 -0.96 -2.89 15.33
CA THR A 396 -2.39 -3.25 15.38
C THR A 396 -2.67 -4.65 14.82
N GLU A 397 -1.81 -5.14 13.93
CA GLU A 397 -1.92 -6.43 13.25
C GLU A 397 -0.86 -7.45 13.75
N GLU A 398 -0.21 -7.20 14.88
CA GLU A 398 0.83 -8.10 15.42
C GLU A 398 0.33 -9.53 15.61
N ARG A 399 -0.91 -9.69 16.04
CA ARG A 399 -1.51 -11.02 16.21
C ARG A 399 -1.54 -11.81 14.90
N GLU A 400 -1.88 -11.17 13.79
CA GLU A 400 -1.89 -11.79 12.47
C GLU A 400 -0.48 -12.12 11.99
N PHE A 401 0.46 -11.20 12.15
CA PHE A 401 1.87 -11.44 11.79
C PHE A 401 2.47 -12.62 12.58
N ARG A 402 2.15 -12.73 13.86
CA ARG A 402 2.61 -13.86 14.68
C ARG A 402 1.97 -15.18 14.27
N ASN A 403 0.65 -15.20 14.05
CA ASN A 403 -0.09 -16.42 13.75
C ASN A 403 0.22 -16.99 12.38
N ILE A 404 0.30 -16.14 11.35
CA ILE A 404 0.45 -16.57 9.96
C ILE A 404 1.92 -16.65 9.55
N TYR A 405 2.72 -15.67 9.96
CA TYR A 405 4.10 -15.50 9.47
C TYR A 405 5.17 -15.76 10.53
N GLY A 406 4.80 -15.93 11.78
CA GLY A 406 5.76 -16.13 12.86
C GLY A 406 6.64 -14.92 13.19
N MET A 407 6.18 -13.72 12.88
CA MET A 407 6.92 -12.48 13.12
C MET A 407 6.23 -11.63 14.19
N ASP A 408 6.99 -11.15 15.17
CA ASP A 408 6.52 -10.15 16.12
C ASP A 408 6.84 -8.74 15.61
N VAL A 409 6.24 -7.74 16.23
CA VAL A 409 6.43 -6.33 15.88
C VAL A 409 7.22 -5.62 16.99
N VAL A 410 8.27 -4.93 16.60
CA VAL A 410 9.05 -4.06 17.49
C VAL A 410 8.84 -2.61 17.04
N GLU A 411 8.29 -1.79 17.91
CA GLU A 411 8.13 -0.36 17.67
C GLU A 411 9.48 0.34 17.86
N ILE A 412 9.98 0.95 16.79
CA ILE A 412 11.22 1.71 16.83
C ILE A 412 10.87 3.18 17.13
N PRO A 413 11.48 3.81 18.15
CA PRO A 413 11.24 5.21 18.43
C PRO A 413 11.70 6.10 17.27
N THR A 414 11.07 7.26 17.14
CA THR A 414 11.46 8.26 16.14
C THR A 414 12.78 8.92 16.52
N ASN A 415 13.55 9.34 15.52
CA ASN A 415 14.82 10.06 15.75
C ASN A 415 14.59 11.41 16.45
N LYS A 416 13.52 12.11 16.09
CA LYS A 416 13.08 13.36 16.74
C LYS A 416 11.67 13.20 17.30
N PRO A 417 11.31 13.92 18.39
CA PRO A 417 9.96 13.88 18.93
C PRO A 417 8.91 14.26 17.88
N ILE A 418 7.74 13.62 17.95
CA ILE A 418 6.62 13.91 17.04
C ILE A 418 5.98 15.24 17.45
N ALA A 419 5.94 16.19 16.53
CA ALA A 419 5.29 17.49 16.71
C ALA A 419 3.91 17.59 16.05
N ARG A 420 3.47 16.56 15.31
CA ARG A 420 2.15 16.52 14.68
C ARG A 420 1.04 16.49 15.73
N ILE A 421 -0.01 17.28 15.48
CA ILE A 421 -1.22 17.32 16.32
C ILE A 421 -2.33 16.53 15.59
N ASP A 422 -2.79 15.46 16.23
CA ASP A 422 -3.91 14.67 15.74
C ASP A 422 -5.20 15.14 16.46
N HIS A 423 -6.05 15.87 15.72
CA HIS A 423 -7.31 16.39 16.25
C HIS A 423 -8.36 15.29 16.38
N GLN A 424 -9.35 15.53 17.24
CA GLN A 424 -10.48 14.62 17.37
C GLN A 424 -11.31 14.58 16.08
N ASP A 425 -11.96 13.44 15.85
CA ASP A 425 -12.85 13.27 14.70
C ASP A 425 -14.02 14.27 14.75
N ALA A 426 -14.33 14.86 13.61
CA ALA A 426 -15.52 15.68 13.43
C ALA A 426 -16.65 14.81 12.85
N VAL A 427 -17.76 14.70 13.56
CA VAL A 427 -18.88 13.82 13.21
C VAL A 427 -20.08 14.62 12.73
N TYR A 428 -20.61 14.23 11.58
CA TYR A 428 -21.77 14.82 10.93
C TYR A 428 -22.86 13.77 10.73
N LYS A 429 -24.12 14.21 10.64
CA LYS A 429 -25.25 13.32 10.47
C LYS A 429 -25.27 12.67 9.08
N THR A 430 -24.90 13.42 8.04
CA THR A 430 -24.93 12.98 6.65
C THR A 430 -23.61 13.20 5.92
N LYS A 431 -23.36 12.42 4.87
CA LYS A 431 -22.22 12.60 3.95
C LYS A 431 -22.20 13.98 3.31
N LYS A 432 -23.38 14.50 2.95
CA LYS A 432 -23.51 15.82 2.31
C LYS A 432 -22.97 16.93 3.20
N GLU A 433 -23.37 16.95 4.48
CA GLU A 433 -22.88 17.91 5.47
C GLU A 433 -21.38 17.75 5.73
N LYS A 434 -20.94 16.50 5.83
CA LYS A 434 -19.52 16.16 5.99
C LYS A 434 -18.67 16.69 4.83
N TYR A 435 -19.05 16.45 3.61
CA TYR A 435 -18.29 16.91 2.43
C TYR A 435 -18.28 18.43 2.31
N LYS A 436 -19.37 19.09 2.67
CA LYS A 436 -19.39 20.55 2.76
C LYS A 436 -18.39 21.06 3.79
N ALA A 437 -18.36 20.46 4.97
CA ALA A 437 -17.41 20.81 6.02
C ALA A 437 -15.96 20.54 5.63
N VAL A 438 -15.68 19.44 4.94
CA VAL A 438 -14.36 19.14 4.39
C VAL A 438 -13.93 20.23 3.40
N CYS A 439 -14.81 20.64 2.49
CA CYS A 439 -14.52 21.71 1.53
C CYS A 439 -14.30 23.07 2.21
N ASP A 440 -15.07 23.38 3.24
CA ASP A 440 -14.89 24.61 4.05
C ASP A 440 -13.50 24.62 4.72
N GLU A 441 -13.09 23.51 5.29
CA GLU A 441 -11.77 23.36 5.92
C GLU A 441 -10.62 23.44 4.90
N VAL A 442 -10.78 22.82 3.75
CA VAL A 442 -9.80 22.90 2.63
C VAL A 442 -9.65 24.36 2.17
N GLU A 443 -10.75 25.06 2.00
CA GLU A 443 -10.74 26.48 1.59
C GLU A 443 -10.04 27.37 2.62
N GLU A 444 -10.33 27.20 3.89
CA GLU A 444 -9.68 27.93 4.97
C GLU A 444 -8.17 27.63 5.04
N THR A 445 -7.80 26.38 4.93
CA THR A 445 -6.41 25.94 4.92
C THR A 445 -5.66 26.47 3.70
N TYR A 446 -6.29 26.46 2.54
CA TYR A 446 -5.75 27.03 1.31
C TYR A 446 -5.46 28.53 1.43
N LYS A 447 -6.40 29.30 1.98
CA LYS A 447 -6.23 30.74 2.22
C LYS A 447 -5.09 31.05 3.19
N LYS A 448 -4.86 30.17 4.15
CA LYS A 448 -3.75 30.26 5.11
C LYS A 448 -2.40 29.93 4.48
N GLY A 449 -2.38 29.30 3.30
CA GLY A 449 -1.18 28.86 2.63
C GLY A 449 -0.60 27.52 3.13
N GLN A 450 -1.29 26.85 4.01
CA GLN A 450 -0.92 25.53 4.51
C GLN A 450 -1.24 24.45 3.46
N PRO A 451 -0.29 23.57 3.11
CA PRO A 451 -0.60 22.45 2.23
C PRO A 451 -1.54 21.46 2.91
N VAL A 452 -2.49 20.93 2.16
CA VAL A 452 -3.48 19.97 2.64
C VAL A 452 -3.56 18.76 1.73
N LEU A 453 -3.54 17.58 2.35
CA LEU A 453 -3.80 16.30 1.69
C LEU A 453 -5.15 15.78 2.17
N VAL A 454 -6.08 15.62 1.23
CA VAL A 454 -7.42 15.08 1.49
C VAL A 454 -7.43 13.61 1.10
N GLY A 455 -7.54 12.73 2.09
CA GLY A 455 -7.61 11.28 1.90
C GLY A 455 -9.05 10.83 1.67
N THR A 456 -9.29 10.06 0.62
CA THR A 456 -10.58 9.47 0.29
C THR A 456 -10.49 7.95 0.22
N VAL A 457 -11.61 7.26 0.39
CA VAL A 457 -11.65 5.78 0.35
C VAL A 457 -11.89 5.21 -1.05
N ASN A 458 -12.43 6.01 -1.96
CA ASN A 458 -12.70 5.58 -3.34
C ASN A 458 -12.58 6.73 -4.35
N ILE A 459 -12.57 6.36 -5.61
CA ILE A 459 -12.42 7.29 -6.75
C ILE A 459 -13.62 8.24 -6.85
N ASP A 460 -14.84 7.74 -6.61
CA ASP A 460 -16.06 8.55 -6.70
C ASP A 460 -16.06 9.71 -5.70
N THR A 461 -15.64 9.45 -4.47
CA THR A 461 -15.51 10.50 -3.46
C THR A 461 -14.46 11.52 -3.86
N SER A 462 -13.33 11.08 -4.43
CA SER A 462 -12.30 11.99 -4.94
C SER A 462 -12.84 12.90 -6.05
N GLU A 463 -13.56 12.35 -7.01
CA GLU A 463 -14.17 13.10 -8.11
C GLU A 463 -15.25 14.07 -7.62
N LEU A 464 -16.08 13.64 -6.67
CA LEU A 464 -17.09 14.49 -6.04
C LEU A 464 -16.47 15.70 -5.34
N LEU A 465 -15.48 15.47 -4.51
CA LEU A 465 -14.78 16.55 -3.79
C LEU A 465 -14.01 17.46 -4.75
N SER A 466 -13.39 16.90 -5.78
CA SER A 466 -12.73 17.66 -6.85
C SER A 466 -13.72 18.61 -7.54
N GLY A 467 -14.91 18.13 -7.88
CA GLY A 467 -15.97 18.95 -8.46
C GLY A 467 -16.43 20.07 -7.52
N MET A 468 -16.55 19.80 -6.23
CA MET A 468 -16.92 20.80 -5.23
C MET A 468 -15.85 21.88 -5.08
N LEU A 469 -14.58 21.51 -5.05
CA LEU A 469 -13.46 22.45 -4.95
C LEU A 469 -13.30 23.29 -6.22
N LYS A 470 -13.54 22.74 -7.39
CA LYS A 470 -13.57 23.49 -8.66
C LYS A 470 -14.62 24.59 -8.64
N ARG A 471 -15.83 24.30 -8.15
CA ARG A 471 -16.91 25.31 -8.02
C ARG A 471 -16.55 26.44 -7.07
N ARG A 472 -15.69 26.19 -6.08
CA ARG A 472 -15.18 27.21 -5.15
C ARG A 472 -13.94 27.95 -5.69
N GLY A 473 -13.45 27.58 -6.88
CA GLY A 473 -12.27 28.18 -7.48
C GLY A 473 -10.95 27.81 -6.78
N ILE A 474 -10.89 26.68 -6.09
CA ILE A 474 -9.69 26.22 -5.39
C ILE A 474 -8.90 25.32 -6.34
N PRO A 475 -7.67 25.71 -6.73
CA PRO A 475 -6.80 24.85 -7.55
C PRO A 475 -6.33 23.64 -6.71
N HIS A 476 -6.39 22.45 -7.30
CA HIS A 476 -6.02 21.20 -6.63
C HIS A 476 -5.59 20.14 -7.63
N ASN A 477 -4.91 19.12 -7.14
CA ASN A 477 -4.56 17.91 -7.88
C ASN A 477 -5.28 16.70 -7.30
N VAL A 478 -5.61 15.73 -8.16
CA VAL A 478 -6.26 14.47 -7.77
C VAL A 478 -5.32 13.32 -8.07
N LEU A 479 -5.03 12.53 -7.03
CA LEU A 479 -4.20 11.34 -7.09
C LEU A 479 -5.05 10.11 -6.76
N ASN A 480 -5.37 9.31 -7.77
CA ASN A 480 -6.12 8.08 -7.64
C ASN A 480 -5.73 7.07 -8.73
N ALA A 481 -6.34 5.86 -8.70
CA ALA A 481 -6.05 4.81 -9.68
C ALA A 481 -6.26 5.22 -11.14
N LYS A 482 -7.09 6.21 -11.40
CA LYS A 482 -7.37 6.74 -12.74
C LYS A 482 -6.22 7.61 -13.30
N TYR A 483 -5.45 8.24 -12.42
CA TYR A 483 -4.38 9.19 -12.75
C TYR A 483 -2.99 8.74 -12.26
N HIS A 484 -2.78 7.45 -12.07
CA HIS A 484 -1.54 6.93 -11.50
C HIS A 484 -0.28 7.30 -12.28
N GLU A 485 -0.38 7.58 -13.58
CA GLU A 485 0.73 7.99 -14.44
C GLU A 485 1.32 9.35 -14.04
N LEU A 486 0.51 10.19 -13.38
CA LEU A 486 0.92 11.50 -12.85
C LEU A 486 1.28 11.46 -11.36
N GLU A 487 1.29 10.29 -10.76
CA GLU A 487 1.46 10.09 -9.32
C GLU A 487 2.70 10.77 -8.76
N ALA A 488 3.85 10.55 -9.36
CA ALA A 488 5.12 11.11 -8.89
C ALA A 488 5.12 12.65 -8.94
N GLN A 489 4.52 13.23 -9.95
CA GLN A 489 4.40 14.67 -10.10
C GLN A 489 3.51 15.29 -9.03
N ILE A 490 2.39 14.65 -8.75
CA ILE A 490 1.41 15.14 -7.76
C ILE A 490 1.99 15.04 -6.35
N VAL A 491 2.64 13.94 -6.03
CA VAL A 491 3.30 13.74 -4.73
C VAL A 491 4.43 14.74 -4.52
N ALA A 492 5.23 15.01 -5.54
CA ALA A 492 6.29 16.00 -5.47
C ALA A 492 5.80 17.41 -5.15
N GLY A 493 4.61 17.75 -5.60
CA GLY A 493 3.98 19.07 -5.36
C GLY A 493 3.08 19.14 -4.14
N ALA A 494 2.80 18.04 -3.46
CA ALA A 494 1.79 18.00 -2.39
C ALA A 494 2.21 18.73 -1.10
N GLY A 495 3.50 18.93 -0.86
CA GLY A 495 4.05 19.64 0.28
C GLY A 495 4.35 21.12 0.05
N VAL A 496 4.04 21.64 -1.12
CA VAL A 496 4.29 23.04 -1.49
C VAL A 496 3.28 23.96 -0.80
N HIS A 497 3.71 25.18 -0.46
CA HIS A 497 2.87 26.20 0.14
C HIS A 497 1.55 26.40 -0.63
N GLY A 498 0.42 26.30 0.06
CA GLY A 498 -0.90 26.45 -0.53
C GLY A 498 -1.36 25.31 -1.45
N SER A 499 -0.66 24.19 -1.49
CA SER A 499 -1.02 23.03 -2.30
C SER A 499 -2.23 22.30 -1.74
N VAL A 500 -3.17 21.92 -2.61
CA VAL A 500 -4.33 21.08 -2.27
C VAL A 500 -4.26 19.81 -3.10
N THR A 501 -4.23 18.66 -2.43
CA THR A 501 -4.14 17.35 -3.09
C THR A 501 -5.22 16.43 -2.54
N ILE A 502 -5.95 15.76 -3.42
CA ILE A 502 -6.91 14.71 -3.08
C ILE A 502 -6.28 13.37 -3.47
N ALA A 503 -6.19 12.43 -2.54
CA ALA A 503 -5.60 11.13 -2.77
C ALA A 503 -6.52 10.00 -2.29
N THR A 504 -6.70 8.97 -3.10
CA THR A 504 -7.44 7.76 -2.72
C THR A 504 -6.55 6.76 -1.99
N ASN A 505 -7.08 6.10 -0.96
CA ASN A 505 -6.52 4.92 -0.30
C ASN A 505 -5.00 4.81 -0.35
N MET A 506 -4.30 5.80 0.18
CA MET A 506 -2.84 5.78 0.22
C MET A 506 -2.14 5.73 -1.14
N ALA A 507 -2.79 6.19 -2.21
CA ALA A 507 -2.11 6.42 -3.48
C ALA A 507 -0.84 7.28 -3.24
N GLY A 508 0.26 6.93 -3.88
CA GLY A 508 1.57 7.52 -3.58
C GLY A 508 2.25 6.95 -2.33
N ARG A 509 1.75 5.86 -1.75
CA ARG A 509 2.38 5.18 -0.63
C ARG A 509 3.82 4.78 -0.95
N GLY A 510 4.69 4.84 0.05
CA GLY A 510 6.12 4.59 -0.12
C GLY A 510 6.91 5.77 -0.69
N THR A 511 6.21 6.85 -1.05
CA THR A 511 6.82 8.11 -1.48
C THR A 511 6.52 9.20 -0.45
N ASP A 512 7.58 9.82 0.06
CA ASP A 512 7.45 10.86 1.06
C ASP A 512 6.98 12.19 0.45
N ILE A 513 6.12 12.89 1.17
CA ILE A 513 5.73 14.25 0.83
C ILE A 513 6.72 15.21 1.49
N MET A 514 7.54 15.85 0.67
CA MET A 514 8.55 16.80 1.14
C MET A 514 7.93 18.18 1.31
N LEU A 515 8.08 18.79 2.48
CA LEU A 515 7.63 20.16 2.72
C LEU A 515 8.44 21.15 1.89
N GLY A 516 7.75 22.06 1.21
CA GLY A 516 8.37 23.05 0.32
C GLY A 516 8.61 22.57 -1.10
N GLY A 517 8.54 21.27 -1.37
CA GLY A 517 8.73 20.64 -2.67
C GLY A 517 9.86 19.63 -2.70
N ASN A 518 10.08 19.01 -3.85
CA ASN A 518 11.10 18.01 -4.11
C ASN A 518 12.13 18.55 -5.13
N SER A 519 13.34 18.83 -4.67
CA SER A 519 14.41 19.39 -5.49
C SER A 519 14.86 18.48 -6.62
N GLU A 520 14.95 17.19 -6.36
CA GLU A 520 15.33 16.18 -7.37
C GLU A 520 14.31 16.15 -8.51
N TYR A 521 13.04 16.12 -8.19
CA TYR A 521 11.96 16.12 -9.17
C TYR A 521 11.98 17.40 -10.03
N LEU A 522 12.13 18.57 -9.39
CA LEU A 522 12.18 19.86 -10.08
C LEU A 522 13.41 19.98 -11.00
N ALA A 523 14.56 19.46 -10.55
CA ALA A 523 15.77 19.43 -11.36
C ALA A 523 15.59 18.54 -12.60
N LYS A 524 15.01 17.37 -12.45
CA LYS A 524 14.67 16.47 -13.58
C LYS A 524 13.70 17.11 -14.56
N GLN A 525 12.67 17.81 -14.09
CA GLN A 525 11.74 18.53 -14.95
C GLN A 525 12.44 19.64 -15.74
N GLU A 526 13.30 20.40 -15.09
CA GLU A 526 14.03 21.48 -15.77
C GLU A 526 14.99 20.93 -16.83
N MET A 527 15.63 19.78 -16.57
CA MET A 527 16.44 19.08 -17.58
C MET A 527 15.61 18.65 -18.79
N ARG A 528 14.39 18.15 -18.58
CA ARG A 528 13.47 17.83 -19.70
C ARG A 528 13.11 19.05 -20.53
N LYS A 529 12.86 20.19 -19.90
CA LYS A 529 12.61 21.46 -20.59
C LYS A 529 13.82 21.95 -21.39
N LEU A 530 15.03 21.64 -20.94
CA LEU A 530 16.27 21.96 -21.62
C LEU A 530 16.60 21.00 -22.78
N GLY A 531 15.79 19.98 -23.04
CA GLY A 531 15.92 19.04 -24.12
C GLY A 531 16.73 17.78 -23.85
N TYR A 532 17.06 17.50 -22.60
CA TYR A 532 17.69 16.22 -22.23
C TYR A 532 16.72 15.07 -22.42
N SER A 533 17.21 13.94 -22.98
CA SER A 533 16.41 12.73 -23.14
C SER A 533 16.11 12.07 -21.78
N SER A 534 15.03 11.32 -21.69
CA SER A 534 14.68 10.59 -20.47
C SER A 534 15.78 9.62 -20.03
N GLU A 535 16.42 8.94 -20.99
CA GLU A 535 17.54 8.02 -20.74
C GLU A 535 18.75 8.77 -20.16
N LEU A 536 19.09 9.94 -20.69
CA LEU A 536 20.20 10.74 -20.21
C LEU A 536 19.92 11.31 -18.81
N ILE A 537 18.67 11.67 -18.50
CA ILE A 537 18.25 12.12 -17.16
C ILE A 537 18.38 10.97 -16.15
N GLU A 538 17.97 9.75 -16.51
CA GLU A 538 18.18 8.57 -15.67
C GLU A 538 19.66 8.32 -15.39
N GLN A 539 20.51 8.43 -16.42
CA GLN A 539 21.95 8.29 -16.26
C GLN A 539 22.57 9.44 -15.44
N ALA A 540 22.01 10.64 -15.51
CA ALA A 540 22.46 11.79 -14.72
C ALA A 540 22.22 11.58 -13.21
N THR A 541 21.20 10.81 -12.85
CA THR A 541 20.86 10.48 -11.46
C THR A 541 21.41 9.12 -11.02
N ALA A 542 21.93 8.32 -11.94
CA ALA A 542 22.59 7.07 -11.65
C ALA A 542 24.05 7.30 -11.20
N PHE A 543 24.58 6.36 -10.41
CA PHE A 543 25.95 6.45 -9.86
C PHE A 543 26.92 5.40 -10.40
N ASN A 544 26.60 4.84 -11.55
CA ASN A 544 27.54 3.96 -12.23
C ASN A 544 28.79 4.75 -12.61
N GLU A 545 29.97 4.18 -12.38
CA GLU A 545 31.18 4.74 -12.94
C GLU A 545 31.07 4.74 -14.46
N THR A 546 31.27 5.88 -15.07
CA THR A 546 31.20 6.06 -16.52
C THR A 546 32.28 7.04 -16.98
N ASP A 547 32.89 6.73 -18.09
CA ASP A 547 33.82 7.65 -18.78
C ASP A 547 33.11 8.46 -19.88
N ASN A 548 31.81 8.25 -20.05
CA ASN A 548 31.01 8.97 -21.05
C ASN A 548 30.87 10.44 -20.65
N LYS A 549 31.47 11.33 -21.45
CA LYS A 549 31.47 12.76 -21.22
C LYS A 549 30.07 13.37 -21.20
N GLU A 550 29.16 12.88 -22.02
CA GLU A 550 27.77 13.34 -22.09
C GLU A 550 27.02 13.07 -20.79
N ILE A 551 27.21 11.88 -20.20
CA ILE A 551 26.63 11.51 -18.93
C ILE A 551 27.24 12.32 -17.77
N LEU A 552 28.55 12.55 -17.78
CA LEU A 552 29.23 13.36 -16.76
C LEU A 552 28.77 14.81 -16.79
N ASP A 553 28.60 15.40 -18.00
CA ASP A 553 28.06 16.76 -18.16
C ASP A 553 26.59 16.84 -17.70
N ALA A 554 25.80 15.84 -17.99
CA ALA A 554 24.42 15.75 -17.50
C ALA A 554 24.36 15.64 -15.96
N ARG A 555 25.22 14.86 -15.33
CA ARG A 555 25.35 14.77 -13.86
C ARG A 555 25.72 16.11 -13.23
N LYS A 556 26.63 16.82 -13.83
CA LYS A 556 27.03 18.16 -13.38
C LYS A 556 25.87 19.14 -13.47
N LYS A 557 25.14 19.13 -14.59
CA LYS A 557 23.96 19.96 -14.79
C LYS A 557 22.85 19.63 -13.79
N PHE A 558 22.59 18.37 -13.54
CA PHE A 558 21.64 17.93 -12.55
C PHE A 558 21.97 18.46 -11.15
N LYS A 559 23.22 18.35 -10.70
CA LYS A 559 23.66 18.88 -9.40
C LYS A 559 23.48 20.40 -9.30
N GLU A 560 23.83 21.13 -10.33
CA GLU A 560 23.63 22.59 -10.35
C GLU A 560 22.15 22.96 -10.19
N LEU A 561 21.26 22.28 -10.92
CA LEU A 561 19.82 22.50 -10.86
C LEU A 561 19.22 22.07 -9.51
N GLU A 562 19.69 20.94 -8.97
CA GLU A 562 19.26 20.45 -7.65
C GLU A 562 19.64 21.43 -6.54
N GLU A 563 20.86 21.95 -6.53
CA GLU A 563 21.34 22.96 -5.57
C GLU A 563 20.54 24.26 -5.68
N LYS A 564 20.26 24.71 -6.90
CA LYS A 564 19.41 25.87 -7.17
C LYS A 564 18.01 25.69 -6.58
N HIS A 565 17.38 24.55 -6.82
CA HIS A 565 16.05 24.25 -6.29
C HIS A 565 16.05 24.04 -4.78
N ASN A 566 17.10 23.44 -4.21
CA ASN A 566 17.25 23.29 -2.76
C ASN A 566 17.24 24.62 -2.03
N SER A 567 17.90 25.64 -2.56
CA SER A 567 17.92 26.98 -1.96
C SER A 567 16.54 27.60 -1.91
N ILE A 568 15.74 27.46 -2.98
CA ILE A 568 14.37 27.95 -3.05
C ILE A 568 13.44 27.16 -2.13
N ILE A 569 13.57 25.85 -2.11
CA ILE A 569 12.74 24.94 -1.30
C ILE A 569 12.98 25.18 0.19
N LYS A 570 14.18 25.49 0.61
CA LYS A 570 14.48 25.77 2.01
C LYS A 570 13.65 26.94 2.54
N GLU A 571 13.53 28.02 1.80
CA GLU A 571 12.69 29.16 2.15
C GLU A 571 11.19 28.82 2.14
N GLU A 572 10.76 28.06 1.12
CA GLU A 572 9.38 27.58 1.01
C GLU A 572 9.01 26.63 2.14
N LYS A 573 9.93 25.76 2.54
CA LYS A 573 9.75 24.85 3.69
C LYS A 573 9.50 25.61 4.98
N GLU A 574 10.24 26.68 5.25
CA GLU A 574 10.02 27.53 6.42
C GLU A 574 8.64 28.15 6.43
N LYS A 575 8.17 28.66 5.28
CA LYS A 575 6.81 29.19 5.14
C LYS A 575 5.73 28.14 5.42
N VAL A 576 5.93 26.93 4.94
CA VAL A 576 5.00 25.80 5.17
C VAL A 576 4.98 25.40 6.64
N ILE A 577 6.11 25.36 7.31
CA ILE A 577 6.20 25.05 8.74
C ILE A 577 5.52 26.13 9.57
N ASP A 578 5.72 27.40 9.26
CA ASP A 578 5.07 28.53 9.92
C ASP A 578 3.54 28.50 9.74
N ALA A 579 3.06 28.03 8.59
CA ALA A 579 1.64 27.85 8.32
C ALA A 579 1.01 26.64 9.08
N GLY A 580 1.82 25.78 9.68
CA GLY A 580 1.37 24.61 10.45
C GLY A 580 1.82 23.26 9.92
N GLY A 581 2.64 23.21 8.87
CA GLY A 581 3.08 21.99 8.21
C GLY A 581 2.00 21.39 7.31
N LEU A 582 2.14 20.11 6.96
CA LEU A 582 1.16 19.42 6.12
C LEU A 582 -0.09 19.07 6.96
N LYS A 583 -1.25 19.45 6.48
CA LYS A 583 -2.54 19.08 7.05
C LYS A 583 -3.12 17.86 6.35
N ILE A 584 -3.51 16.89 7.14
CA ILE A 584 -4.20 15.68 6.67
C ILE A 584 -5.68 15.78 7.01
N ILE A 585 -6.52 15.63 6.00
CA ILE A 585 -7.97 15.51 6.15
C ILE A 585 -8.38 14.13 5.67
N GLY A 586 -8.86 13.28 6.59
CA GLY A 586 -9.50 12.02 6.25
C GLY A 586 -11.00 12.24 6.04
N THR A 587 -11.50 11.95 4.86
CA THR A 587 -12.93 12.16 4.55
C THR A 587 -13.82 11.05 5.08
N GLU A 588 -13.23 9.98 5.57
CA GLU A 588 -13.90 8.80 6.10
C GLU A 588 -12.88 7.96 6.88
N ARG A 589 -13.32 7.23 7.90
CA ARG A 589 -12.49 6.20 8.52
C ARG A 589 -12.45 4.97 7.62
N HIS A 590 -11.28 4.37 7.50
CA HIS A 590 -11.09 3.14 6.76
C HIS A 590 -11.55 1.91 7.57
N GLU A 591 -11.66 0.77 6.91
CA GLU A 591 -12.00 -0.49 7.56
C GLU A 591 -10.94 -0.95 8.59
N SER A 592 -9.71 -0.46 8.47
CA SER A 592 -8.61 -0.75 9.37
C SER A 592 -8.04 0.53 9.98
N ARG A 593 -7.84 0.54 11.30
CA ARG A 593 -7.15 1.60 12.03
C ARG A 593 -5.73 1.84 11.50
N ARG A 594 -5.10 0.78 11.03
CA ARG A 594 -3.78 0.81 10.41
C ARG A 594 -3.74 1.74 9.20
N ILE A 595 -4.73 1.67 8.32
CA ILE A 595 -4.84 2.54 7.13
C ILE A 595 -5.06 4.00 7.53
N ASP A 596 -5.86 4.26 8.54
CA ASP A 596 -6.02 5.61 9.10
C ASP A 596 -4.69 6.16 9.61
N ASN A 597 -3.91 5.35 10.31
CA ASN A 597 -2.59 5.73 10.80
C ASN A 597 -1.57 5.96 9.68
N GLN A 598 -1.66 5.22 8.58
CA GLN A 598 -0.84 5.46 7.37
C GLN A 598 -1.15 6.84 6.77
N LEU A 599 -2.40 7.21 6.70
CA LEU A 599 -2.79 8.53 6.21
C LEU A 599 -2.26 9.64 7.11
N ARG A 600 -2.43 9.54 8.43
CA ARG A 600 -1.85 10.49 9.39
C ARG A 600 -0.33 10.58 9.27
N GLY A 601 0.32 9.45 9.10
CA GLY A 601 1.79 9.32 9.03
C GLY A 601 2.43 10.02 7.84
N ARG A 602 1.66 10.48 6.87
CA ARG A 602 2.18 11.29 5.76
C ARG A 602 2.60 12.69 6.19
N SER A 603 2.14 13.16 7.33
CA SER A 603 2.50 14.42 7.96
C SER A 603 3.38 14.22 9.19
N GLY A 604 4.18 15.21 9.55
CA GLY A 604 4.98 15.20 10.77
C GLY A 604 6.28 14.42 10.66
N ARG A 605 6.92 14.40 9.49
CA ARG A 605 8.21 13.73 9.26
C ARG A 605 9.34 14.40 10.04
N GLN A 606 10.26 13.60 10.62
CA GLN A 606 11.47 14.09 11.31
C GLN A 606 11.19 15.25 12.28
N GLY A 607 10.09 15.15 13.03
CA GLY A 607 9.71 16.18 14.01
C GLY A 607 9.12 17.45 13.42
N ASP A 608 8.80 17.50 12.12
CA ASP A 608 8.14 18.62 11.49
C ASP A 608 6.72 18.83 12.07
N ARG A 609 6.27 20.07 12.07
CA ARG A 609 4.87 20.41 12.40
C ARG A 609 3.95 19.79 11.36
N GLY A 610 2.78 19.45 11.80
CA GLY A 610 1.71 18.93 10.98
C GLY A 610 0.45 18.72 11.79
N GLU A 611 -0.64 18.42 11.14
CA GLU A 611 -1.90 18.13 11.82
C GLU A 611 -2.76 17.17 10.99
N SER A 612 -3.68 16.48 11.68
CA SER A 612 -4.63 15.57 11.05
C SER A 612 -5.99 15.67 11.69
N ARG A 613 -7.04 15.47 10.90
CA ARG A 613 -8.41 15.31 11.37
C ARG A 613 -9.19 14.39 10.44
N PHE A 614 -9.97 13.47 11.00
CA PHE A 614 -10.94 12.68 10.27
C PHE A 614 -12.34 13.27 10.38
N TYR A 615 -13.08 13.22 9.29
CA TYR A 615 -14.46 13.64 9.17
C TYR A 615 -15.33 12.41 8.98
N ILE A 616 -16.33 12.23 9.85
CA ILE A 616 -17.18 11.04 9.89
C ILE A 616 -18.62 11.46 9.59
N GLY A 617 -19.28 10.76 8.66
CA GLY A 617 -20.72 10.81 8.48
C GLY A 617 -21.37 9.59 9.10
N LEU A 618 -22.50 9.74 9.77
CA LEU A 618 -23.23 8.61 10.36
C LEU A 618 -23.78 7.65 9.30
N ASP A 619 -23.90 8.10 8.06
CA ASP A 619 -24.29 7.31 6.89
C ASP A 619 -23.07 6.81 6.07
N ASP A 620 -21.85 6.93 6.59
CA ASP A 620 -20.66 6.32 5.99
C ASP A 620 -20.81 4.79 5.95
N ASP A 621 -20.21 4.16 4.95
CA ASP A 621 -20.34 2.72 4.73
C ASP A 621 -19.86 1.89 5.93
N LEU A 622 -18.77 2.28 6.56
CA LEU A 622 -18.28 1.64 7.79
C LEU A 622 -19.35 1.69 8.91
N MET A 623 -20.05 2.81 9.04
CA MET A 623 -21.05 3.01 10.07
C MET A 623 -22.32 2.20 9.79
N LYS A 624 -22.73 2.09 8.54
CA LYS A 624 -23.88 1.25 8.12
C LYS A 624 -23.65 -0.23 8.41
N ILE A 625 -22.42 -0.71 8.16
CA ILE A 625 -22.09 -2.13 8.27
C ILE A 625 -21.96 -2.58 9.75
N PHE A 626 -21.37 -1.76 10.63
CA PHE A 626 -20.90 -2.24 11.93
C PHE A 626 -21.32 -1.44 13.18
N GLY A 627 -22.16 -0.45 13.10
CA GLY A 627 -22.48 0.27 14.33
C GLY A 627 -23.38 1.49 14.24
N GLY A 628 -24.02 1.70 13.09
CA GLY A 628 -24.81 2.89 12.79
C GLY A 628 -25.85 3.23 13.84
N ASP A 629 -26.59 2.28 14.34
CA ASP A 629 -27.71 2.51 15.25
C ASP A 629 -27.25 3.00 16.63
N LYS A 630 -26.20 2.42 17.20
CA LYS A 630 -25.67 2.84 18.51
C LYS A 630 -25.04 4.22 18.45
N VAL A 631 -24.29 4.50 17.40
CA VAL A 631 -23.63 5.79 17.21
C VAL A 631 -24.65 6.87 16.89
N THR A 632 -25.65 6.57 16.08
CA THR A 632 -26.78 7.48 15.80
C THR A 632 -27.56 7.81 17.06
N ALA A 633 -27.81 6.85 17.93
CA ALA A 633 -28.46 7.07 19.22
C ALA A 633 -27.65 8.01 20.12
N VAL A 634 -26.34 7.82 20.19
CA VAL A 634 -25.42 8.71 20.95
C VAL A 634 -25.39 10.11 20.34
N TYR A 635 -25.36 10.22 19.02
CA TYR A 635 -25.40 11.49 18.31
C TYR A 635 -26.67 12.27 18.61
N ASN A 636 -27.84 11.63 18.53
CA ASN A 636 -29.12 12.24 18.84
C ASN A 636 -29.24 12.66 20.32
N LEU A 637 -28.61 11.91 21.20
CA LEU A 637 -28.60 12.19 22.63
C LEU A 637 -27.77 13.47 23.00
N LEU A 638 -26.75 13.76 22.19
CA LEU A 638 -25.89 14.92 22.36
C LEU A 638 -26.50 16.20 21.78
N GLY A 639 -27.66 16.12 21.07
CA GLY A 639 -28.49 17.26 20.68
C GLY A 639 -27.86 18.26 19.74
N ALA A 640 -26.97 17.80 18.82
CA ALA A 640 -26.32 18.68 17.87
C ALA A 640 -27.23 19.05 16.69
N ASP A 641 -27.13 20.30 16.24
CA ASP A 641 -27.75 20.75 15.01
C ASP A 641 -27.07 20.12 13.79
N GLU A 642 -27.81 19.97 12.69
CA GLU A 642 -27.37 19.26 11.47
C GLU A 642 -26.05 19.79 10.88
N ASP A 643 -25.75 21.07 11.03
CA ASP A 643 -24.58 21.75 10.47
C ASP A 643 -23.37 21.84 11.43
N MET A 644 -23.49 21.35 12.68
CA MET A 644 -22.42 21.45 13.66
C MET A 644 -21.72 20.11 13.88
N PRO A 645 -20.37 20.08 13.85
CA PRO A 645 -19.64 18.86 14.16
C PRO A 645 -19.72 18.54 15.65
N ILE A 646 -19.86 17.25 15.98
CA ILE A 646 -19.68 16.75 17.34
C ILE A 646 -18.26 16.20 17.45
N GLU A 647 -17.49 16.78 18.36
CA GLU A 647 -16.23 16.22 18.81
C GLU A 647 -16.50 15.40 20.08
N SER A 648 -16.58 14.07 19.93
CA SER A 648 -16.86 13.18 21.06
C SER A 648 -15.90 12.00 21.07
N ARG A 649 -15.18 11.84 22.18
CA ARG A 649 -14.33 10.66 22.43
C ARG A 649 -15.16 9.36 22.46
N MET A 650 -16.43 9.44 22.82
CA MET A 650 -17.32 8.28 22.88
C MET A 650 -17.67 7.80 21.49
N ILE A 651 -17.92 8.71 20.54
CA ILE A 651 -18.18 8.36 19.12
C ILE A 651 -16.92 7.78 18.48
N THR A 652 -15.77 8.39 18.69
CA THR A 652 -14.47 7.87 18.20
C THR A 652 -14.21 6.47 18.72
N LYS A 653 -14.44 6.17 19.99
CA LYS A 653 -14.31 4.82 20.55
C LYS A 653 -15.28 3.82 19.93
N SER A 654 -16.50 4.25 19.61
CA SER A 654 -17.49 3.40 18.94
C SER A 654 -17.07 3.08 17.50
N VAL A 655 -16.51 4.05 16.77
CA VAL A 655 -15.95 3.85 15.43
C VAL A 655 -14.76 2.89 15.48
N GLU A 656 -13.84 3.06 16.40
CA GLU A 656 -12.70 2.16 16.59
C GLU A 656 -13.13 0.74 16.96
N SER A 657 -14.20 0.60 17.75
CA SER A 657 -14.79 -0.72 18.05
C SER A 657 -15.37 -1.38 16.80
N ALA A 658 -16.04 -0.62 15.93
CA ALA A 658 -16.51 -1.09 14.64
C ALA A 658 -15.35 -1.54 13.74
N GLN A 659 -14.29 -0.74 13.66
CA GLN A 659 -13.08 -1.09 12.91
C GLN A 659 -12.45 -2.40 13.41
N ARG A 660 -12.35 -2.60 14.71
CA ARG A 660 -11.82 -3.86 15.28
C ARG A 660 -12.63 -5.09 14.88
N ARG A 661 -13.94 -4.97 14.76
CA ARG A 661 -14.80 -6.08 14.27
C ARG A 661 -14.52 -6.40 12.82
N VAL A 662 -14.38 -5.36 11.98
CA VAL A 662 -14.04 -5.53 10.56
C VAL A 662 -12.65 -6.14 10.42
N GLU A 663 -11.67 -5.62 11.16
CA GLU A 663 -10.30 -6.17 11.19
C GLU A 663 -10.29 -7.65 11.57
N GLY A 664 -11.05 -8.03 12.61
CA GLY A 664 -11.18 -9.43 13.05
C GLY A 664 -11.82 -10.33 11.99
N ARG A 665 -12.85 -9.85 11.29
CA ARG A 665 -13.48 -10.58 10.19
C ARG A 665 -12.50 -10.77 9.02
N ASN A 666 -11.82 -9.72 8.65
CA ASN A 666 -10.83 -9.74 7.56
C ASN A 666 -9.65 -10.67 7.88
N PHE A 667 -9.20 -10.66 9.13
CA PHE A 667 -8.18 -11.62 9.60
C PHE A 667 -8.65 -13.05 9.44
N SER A 668 -9.88 -13.37 9.85
CA SER A 668 -10.43 -14.73 9.71
C SER A 668 -10.51 -15.15 8.24
N ILE A 669 -10.88 -14.25 7.34
CA ILE A 669 -10.90 -14.52 5.90
C ILE A 669 -9.48 -14.82 5.40
N ARG A 670 -8.50 -13.98 5.70
CA ARG A 670 -7.11 -14.17 5.27
C ARG A 670 -6.46 -15.43 5.83
N LYS A 671 -6.85 -15.83 7.01
CA LYS A 671 -6.35 -17.07 7.64
C LYS A 671 -6.84 -18.32 6.93
N ASN A 672 -8.00 -18.26 6.30
CA ASN A 672 -8.63 -19.40 5.62
C ASN A 672 -8.30 -19.47 4.12
N VAL A 673 -7.60 -18.50 3.58
CA VAL A 673 -7.07 -18.52 2.21
C VAL A 673 -5.78 -19.33 2.15
#